data_e9cc9a47bc71ed3937686a4b1204aa62
#
_entry.id   e9cc9a47bc71ed3937686a4b1204aa62
#
_cell.length_a   1.000
_cell.length_b   1.000
_cell.length_c   1.000
_cell.angle_alpha   90.00
_cell.angle_beta   90.00
_cell.angle_gamma   90.00
#
_symmetry.space_group_name_H-M   'P 1'
#
loop_
_entity.id
_entity.type
_entity.pdbx_description
1 polymer ?
#
loop_
_entity_poly.entity_id
_entity_poly.type
_entity_poly.pdbx_seq_one_letter_code
_entity_poly.pdbx_strand_id
1 'polypeptide(L)'
;KPTHIEKGGTVICVGGGTGIAAMHHIAKGHHEAGNRVVTIIGARNKELLLFEDELKLFADEVLVSTDDGSYGHKGLVTELLKDRLEQDKTVAEVVAIGPVPMMAAVAETSRPFNVKTTVSLNSIMVDGIGMCGACRVSVGGETRFACVDGPEFDGHQVDFRELGMRLRSFSSLEQESMQVYQDCMCDSGRKKKKKPLADRIPMPVQPPEQRVTNFDEVALGYTFEMAVREAGRCLHCKDPKCVKGCPVEVPIADFIAEMAQGNVEGAYRVIRSTNSLPAVCGRVCPQESQCEGACILNAKGKPIAIGRLERFVADEYMYRDSCDLISDTMTCPMIDEEKKVACIGSGPSSLTVAGYMASRGCKVTVFEALHETGGVLVYGIPEFRLPKRKVVAKEINALKEMDVDFQLNAVGGKTFSIKELLEQGYKGVFIGVGAGLPRFLNIAGENLSGVFSANEYLTRVNLGRAYDFPNFDTPIIRGKKVTVYGGGNVAMDAARTALRLGADTVHIVYRRTQDAMPARQEEIEHAVEEGVIMECLAAPLEFRANEQGTLGAVYLQRMELGEPDDSGRRRPVPIEGETYELETDLAVIAVGTRSNPVLLENEPELKLNKWGYIEVDEETGETSIPNVYAGGDIVTGAATVILAMGAGRKAAKEMARRLGCE
;
A
#
# COMPACT_ATOMS: atom_id res chain seq x y z
N LYS A 1 18.82 -17.26 -24.89
CA LYS A 1 18.96 -18.49 -25.65
C LYS A 1 19.54 -19.59 -24.75
N PRO A 2 19.25 -20.88 -24.95
CA PRO A 2 19.94 -21.97 -24.27
C PRO A 2 21.41 -22.03 -24.72
N THR A 3 22.30 -22.41 -23.80
CA THR A 3 23.71 -22.67 -24.11
C THR A 3 23.84 -23.73 -25.17
N HIS A 4 24.64 -23.45 -26.19
CA HIS A 4 24.91 -24.42 -27.26
C HIS A 4 26.07 -25.32 -26.86
N ILE A 5 25.77 -26.56 -26.54
CA ILE A 5 26.75 -27.57 -26.10
C ILE A 5 26.94 -28.60 -27.18
N GLU A 6 28.19 -28.75 -27.67
CA GLU A 6 28.57 -29.74 -28.64
C GLU A 6 29.57 -30.74 -28.02
N LYS A 7 29.54 -31.97 -28.49
CA LYS A 7 30.58 -32.95 -28.14
C LYS A 7 31.83 -32.68 -29.01
N GLY A 8 32.89 -32.17 -28.39
CA GLY A 8 34.05 -31.68 -29.15
C GLY A 8 35.42 -31.96 -28.54
N GLY A 9 35.51 -32.55 -27.35
CA GLY A 9 36.82 -32.82 -26.73
C GLY A 9 36.96 -32.22 -25.34
N THR A 10 38.11 -31.57 -25.05
CA THR A 10 38.32 -30.91 -23.76
C THR A 10 37.70 -29.53 -23.76
N VAL A 11 36.88 -29.22 -22.76
CA VAL A 11 36.28 -27.88 -22.50
C VAL A 11 36.82 -27.33 -21.19
N ILE A 12 37.30 -26.08 -21.21
CA ILE A 12 37.76 -25.39 -20.01
C ILE A 12 36.70 -24.36 -19.59
N CYS A 13 36.10 -24.55 -18.44
CA CYS A 13 35.12 -23.63 -17.88
C CYS A 13 35.76 -22.75 -16.80
N VAL A 14 35.81 -21.42 -17.03
CA VAL A 14 36.43 -20.44 -16.13
C VAL A 14 35.36 -19.63 -15.43
N GLY A 15 35.31 -19.71 -14.10
CA GLY A 15 34.35 -19.01 -13.27
C GLY A 15 34.99 -18.03 -12.30
N GLY A 16 34.43 -16.81 -12.16
CA GLY A 16 34.92 -15.82 -11.21
C GLY A 16 33.80 -15.24 -10.31
N GLY A 17 34.04 -15.25 -9.01
CA GLY A 17 33.08 -14.75 -8.02
C GLY A 17 31.70 -15.41 -8.15
N THR A 18 30.62 -14.65 -8.16
CA THR A 18 29.24 -15.19 -8.33
C THR A 18 29.00 -15.87 -9.69
N GLY A 19 29.81 -15.58 -10.70
CA GLY A 19 29.75 -16.23 -12.03
C GLY A 19 30.03 -17.74 -11.99
N ILE A 20 30.67 -18.24 -10.92
CA ILE A 20 30.91 -19.68 -10.72
C ILE A 20 29.57 -20.45 -10.67
N ALA A 21 28.52 -19.87 -10.09
CA ALA A 21 27.19 -20.50 -10.00
C ALA A 21 26.56 -20.76 -11.38
N ALA A 22 26.65 -19.81 -12.30
CA ALA A 22 26.17 -19.98 -13.68
C ALA A 22 27.08 -20.93 -14.47
N MET A 23 28.40 -20.79 -14.31
CA MET A 23 29.41 -21.67 -14.96
C MET A 23 29.22 -23.14 -14.55
N HIS A 24 28.87 -23.43 -13.31
CA HIS A 24 28.60 -24.78 -12.79
C HIS A 24 27.58 -25.54 -13.66
N HIS A 25 26.46 -24.90 -14.01
CA HIS A 25 25.43 -25.54 -14.86
C HIS A 25 25.92 -25.81 -16.27
N ILE A 26 26.68 -24.91 -16.85
CA ILE A 26 27.26 -25.09 -18.21
C ILE A 26 28.32 -26.20 -18.20
N ALA A 27 29.19 -26.19 -17.20
CA ALA A 27 30.20 -27.25 -17.02
C ALA A 27 29.55 -28.63 -16.88
N LYS A 28 28.49 -28.74 -16.09
CA LYS A 28 27.72 -29.98 -15.95
C LYS A 28 27.08 -30.42 -17.26
N GLY A 29 26.51 -29.48 -18.03
CA GLY A 29 25.97 -29.78 -19.37
C GLY A 29 27.02 -30.31 -20.34
N HIS A 30 28.24 -29.77 -20.34
CA HIS A 30 29.35 -30.30 -21.14
C HIS A 30 29.77 -31.70 -20.71
N HIS A 31 29.82 -31.97 -19.40
CA HIS A 31 30.10 -33.32 -18.90
C HIS A 31 29.02 -34.31 -19.35
N GLU A 32 27.73 -33.95 -19.20
CA GLU A 32 26.60 -34.80 -19.64
C GLU A 32 26.62 -35.06 -21.17
N ALA A 33 27.10 -34.11 -21.96
CA ALA A 33 27.32 -34.28 -23.41
C ALA A 33 28.53 -35.19 -23.75
N GLY A 34 29.32 -35.59 -22.76
CA GLY A 34 30.47 -36.47 -22.90
C GLY A 34 31.78 -35.76 -23.30
N ASN A 35 31.92 -34.49 -22.98
CA ASN A 35 33.16 -33.73 -23.06
C ASN A 35 34.02 -33.96 -21.82
N ARG A 36 35.33 -33.87 -21.97
CA ARG A 36 36.24 -33.74 -20.83
C ARG A 36 36.16 -32.30 -20.29
N VAL A 37 35.81 -32.15 -19.01
CA VAL A 37 35.58 -30.86 -18.42
C VAL A 37 36.68 -30.51 -17.42
N VAL A 38 37.37 -29.41 -17.67
CA VAL A 38 38.32 -28.78 -16.74
C VAL A 38 37.69 -27.49 -16.24
N THR A 39 37.58 -27.33 -14.93
CA THR A 39 37.04 -26.08 -14.34
C THR A 39 38.16 -25.31 -13.67
N ILE A 40 38.17 -23.98 -13.88
CA ILE A 40 39.06 -23.03 -13.23
C ILE A 40 38.18 -22.03 -12.47
N ILE A 41 38.24 -22.04 -11.16
CA ILE A 41 37.46 -21.14 -10.34
C ILE A 41 38.34 -20.13 -9.60
N GLY A 42 37.90 -18.88 -9.54
CA GLY A 42 38.67 -17.80 -8.94
C GLY A 42 37.85 -16.88 -8.03
N ALA A 43 38.47 -16.47 -6.92
CA ALA A 43 37.92 -15.49 -6.01
C ALA A 43 39.05 -14.66 -5.38
N ARG A 44 38.70 -13.55 -4.67
CA ARG A 44 39.68 -12.74 -3.96
C ARG A 44 40.36 -13.49 -2.80
N ASN A 45 39.64 -14.36 -2.13
CA ASN A 45 40.11 -15.19 -1.03
C ASN A 45 39.31 -16.51 -0.95
N LYS A 46 39.73 -17.42 -0.08
CA LYS A 46 39.10 -18.73 0.13
C LYS A 46 37.63 -18.64 0.53
N GLU A 47 37.26 -17.68 1.36
CA GLU A 47 35.88 -17.56 1.90
C GLU A 47 34.85 -17.18 0.82
N LEU A 48 35.30 -16.61 -0.30
CA LEU A 48 34.47 -16.20 -1.43
C LEU A 48 34.40 -17.22 -2.56
N LEU A 49 35.06 -18.40 -2.41
CA LEU A 49 34.95 -19.49 -3.37
C LEU A 49 33.60 -20.20 -3.23
N LEU A 50 33.00 -20.49 -4.37
CA LEU A 50 31.68 -21.12 -4.45
C LEU A 50 31.75 -22.41 -5.26
N PHE A 51 30.96 -23.42 -4.94
CA PHE A 51 30.71 -24.64 -5.73
C PHE A 51 31.94 -25.52 -6.01
N GLU A 52 33.03 -25.42 -5.26
CA GLU A 52 34.23 -26.24 -5.49
C GLU A 52 33.93 -27.75 -5.32
N ASP A 53 33.22 -28.10 -4.25
CA ASP A 53 32.90 -29.50 -3.95
C ASP A 53 31.87 -30.07 -4.92
N GLU A 54 30.89 -29.28 -5.35
CA GLU A 54 29.91 -29.66 -6.35
C GLU A 54 30.57 -29.88 -7.74
N LEU A 55 31.52 -29.05 -8.10
CA LEU A 55 32.28 -29.19 -9.34
C LEU A 55 33.12 -30.47 -9.34
N LYS A 56 33.76 -30.85 -8.24
CA LYS A 56 34.53 -32.10 -8.08
C LYS A 56 33.70 -33.36 -8.29
N LEU A 57 32.36 -33.28 -8.20
CA LEU A 57 31.50 -34.44 -8.41
C LEU A 57 31.42 -34.92 -9.87
N PHE A 58 31.68 -34.01 -10.83
CA PHE A 58 31.55 -34.37 -12.25
C PHE A 58 32.65 -33.83 -13.16
N ALA A 59 33.34 -32.76 -12.77
CA ALA A 59 34.46 -32.25 -13.58
C ALA A 59 35.67 -33.18 -13.49
N ASP A 60 36.36 -33.39 -14.62
CA ASP A 60 37.58 -34.22 -14.69
C ASP A 60 38.73 -33.57 -13.91
N GLU A 61 38.70 -32.24 -13.80
CA GLU A 61 39.71 -31.49 -13.07
C GLU A 61 39.16 -30.16 -12.58
N VAL A 62 39.46 -29.79 -11.32
CA VAL A 62 39.09 -28.51 -10.72
C VAL A 62 40.33 -27.77 -10.27
N LEU A 63 40.60 -26.61 -10.86
CA LEU A 63 41.72 -25.73 -10.53
C LEU A 63 41.20 -24.50 -9.80
N VAL A 64 41.87 -24.12 -8.73
CA VAL A 64 41.45 -22.99 -7.87
C VAL A 64 42.52 -21.94 -7.83
N SER A 65 42.12 -20.68 -7.98
CA SER A 65 42.98 -19.51 -7.83
C SER A 65 42.39 -18.51 -6.81
N THR A 66 43.22 -17.93 -5.94
CA THR A 66 42.84 -16.83 -5.08
C THR A 66 43.83 -15.66 -5.20
N ASP A 67 43.32 -14.43 -5.30
CA ASP A 67 44.16 -13.24 -5.49
C ASP A 67 45.16 -13.07 -4.35
N ASP A 68 44.73 -13.35 -3.10
CA ASP A 68 45.54 -13.22 -1.89
C ASP A 68 46.44 -14.45 -1.60
N GLY A 69 46.22 -15.56 -2.30
CA GLY A 69 46.96 -16.82 -2.09
C GLY A 69 46.48 -17.59 -0.86
N SER A 70 45.31 -17.29 -0.30
CA SER A 70 44.75 -17.98 0.87
C SER A 70 44.35 -19.44 0.57
N TYR A 71 44.16 -19.79 -0.70
CA TYR A 71 43.84 -21.15 -1.13
C TYR A 71 44.13 -21.36 -2.65
N GLY A 72 44.62 -22.54 -3.01
CA GLY A 72 44.96 -22.88 -4.40
C GLY A 72 46.16 -22.09 -4.95
N HIS A 73 46.09 -21.77 -6.24
CA HIS A 73 47.08 -20.94 -6.91
C HIS A 73 46.95 -19.48 -6.43
N LYS A 74 48.09 -18.84 -6.12
CA LYS A 74 48.13 -17.41 -5.84
C LYS A 74 48.27 -16.61 -7.11
N GLY A 75 47.20 -15.97 -7.58
CA GLY A 75 47.21 -15.19 -8.81
C GLY A 75 45.87 -15.20 -9.52
N LEU A 76 45.87 -14.91 -10.80
CA LEU A 76 44.64 -14.79 -11.59
C LEU A 76 44.32 -16.13 -12.28
N VAL A 77 43.02 -16.38 -12.52
CA VAL A 77 42.53 -17.55 -13.27
C VAL A 77 43.12 -17.68 -14.67
N THR A 78 43.56 -16.56 -15.26
CA THR A 78 44.20 -16.51 -16.57
C THR A 78 45.58 -17.15 -16.61
N GLU A 79 46.29 -17.19 -15.49
CA GLU A 79 47.60 -17.89 -15.39
C GLU A 79 47.38 -19.39 -15.50
N LEU A 80 46.44 -19.94 -14.72
CA LEU A 80 46.08 -21.36 -14.81
C LEU A 80 45.50 -21.73 -16.18
N LEU A 81 44.71 -20.85 -16.79
CA LEU A 81 44.17 -21.05 -18.14
C LEU A 81 45.29 -21.13 -19.17
N LYS A 82 46.25 -20.20 -19.11
CA LYS A 82 47.41 -20.19 -20.04
C LYS A 82 48.21 -21.45 -19.91
N ASP A 83 48.60 -21.83 -18.68
CA ASP A 83 49.38 -23.07 -18.46
C ASP A 83 48.65 -24.30 -19.02
N ARG A 84 47.30 -24.32 -18.87
CA ARG A 84 46.51 -25.44 -19.38
C ARG A 84 46.45 -25.47 -20.90
N LEU A 85 46.28 -24.32 -21.57
CA LEU A 85 46.28 -24.20 -23.03
C LEU A 85 47.65 -24.50 -23.64
N GLU A 86 48.75 -24.28 -22.92
CA GLU A 86 50.09 -24.67 -23.33
C GLU A 86 50.30 -26.20 -23.29
N GLN A 87 49.74 -26.83 -22.24
CA GLN A 87 49.89 -28.28 -22.01
C GLN A 87 48.95 -29.16 -22.84
N ASP A 88 47.69 -28.71 -23.04
CA ASP A 88 46.66 -29.49 -23.73
C ASP A 88 46.23 -28.80 -25.04
N LYS A 89 46.70 -29.37 -26.16
CA LYS A 89 46.33 -28.87 -27.49
C LYS A 89 45.02 -29.44 -28.02
N THR A 90 44.32 -30.26 -27.23
CA THR A 90 43.01 -30.84 -27.58
C THR A 90 41.83 -30.03 -27.06
N VAL A 91 42.08 -28.85 -26.43
CA VAL A 91 41.05 -27.98 -25.94
C VAL A 91 40.23 -27.45 -27.11
N ALA A 92 38.95 -27.78 -27.12
CA ALA A 92 38.00 -27.39 -28.17
C ALA A 92 37.32 -26.04 -27.85
N GLU A 93 37.07 -25.76 -26.59
CA GLU A 93 36.35 -24.54 -26.19
C GLU A 93 36.78 -24.06 -24.79
N VAL A 94 36.81 -22.75 -24.62
CA VAL A 94 36.90 -22.07 -23.31
C VAL A 94 35.58 -21.35 -23.07
N VAL A 95 34.95 -21.57 -21.91
CA VAL A 95 33.74 -20.86 -21.49
C VAL A 95 34.10 -20.02 -20.28
N ALA A 96 33.81 -18.70 -20.30
CA ALA A 96 34.14 -17.80 -19.20
C ALA A 96 32.93 -17.05 -18.70
N ILE A 97 32.69 -17.08 -17.37
CA ILE A 97 31.59 -16.40 -16.69
C ILE A 97 32.10 -15.75 -15.41
N GLY A 98 31.94 -14.44 -15.32
CA GLY A 98 32.38 -13.70 -14.15
C GLY A 98 32.48 -12.19 -14.40
N PRO A 99 33.28 -11.47 -13.61
CA PRO A 99 33.49 -10.05 -13.82
C PRO A 99 33.99 -9.73 -15.23
N VAL A 100 33.50 -8.65 -15.83
CA VAL A 100 33.85 -8.24 -17.20
C VAL A 100 35.37 -8.17 -17.43
N PRO A 101 36.20 -7.62 -16.51
CA PRO A 101 37.63 -7.64 -16.68
C PRO A 101 38.24 -9.04 -16.74
N MET A 102 37.68 -10.00 -15.99
CA MET A 102 38.10 -11.40 -16.03
C MET A 102 37.79 -12.04 -17.39
N MET A 103 36.55 -11.88 -17.88
CA MET A 103 36.14 -12.43 -19.18
C MET A 103 36.97 -11.83 -20.33
N ALA A 104 37.26 -10.54 -20.26
CA ALA A 104 38.14 -9.87 -21.22
C ALA A 104 39.55 -10.49 -21.19
N ALA A 105 40.13 -10.68 -20.01
CA ALA A 105 41.43 -11.27 -19.84
C ALA A 105 41.49 -12.75 -20.30
N VAL A 106 40.43 -13.53 -20.04
CA VAL A 106 40.30 -14.92 -20.53
C VAL A 106 40.28 -14.95 -22.07
N ALA A 107 39.46 -14.08 -22.68
CA ALA A 107 39.40 -14.00 -24.16
C ALA A 107 40.75 -13.63 -24.80
N GLU A 108 41.47 -12.66 -24.19
CA GLU A 108 42.82 -12.31 -24.69
C GLU A 108 43.85 -13.42 -24.43
N THR A 109 43.72 -14.16 -23.32
CA THR A 109 44.63 -15.29 -23.01
C THR A 109 44.45 -16.48 -24.00
N SER A 110 43.20 -16.77 -24.40
CA SER A 110 42.87 -17.86 -25.31
C SER A 110 43.14 -17.53 -26.80
N ARG A 111 43.13 -16.24 -27.17
CA ARG A 111 43.29 -15.75 -28.54
C ARG A 111 44.55 -16.30 -29.26
N PRO A 112 45.77 -16.29 -28.67
CA PRO A 112 46.96 -16.82 -29.32
C PRO A 112 46.89 -18.31 -29.63
N PHE A 113 46.04 -19.05 -28.91
CA PHE A 113 45.88 -20.50 -29.09
C PHE A 113 44.82 -20.85 -30.14
N ASN A 114 44.10 -19.84 -30.65
CA ASN A 114 43.01 -19.99 -31.62
C ASN A 114 41.91 -20.96 -31.16
N VAL A 115 41.60 -20.95 -29.84
CA VAL A 115 40.56 -21.78 -29.23
C VAL A 115 39.26 -21.00 -29.19
N LYS A 116 38.15 -21.61 -29.59
CA LYS A 116 36.80 -21.02 -29.46
C LYS A 116 36.60 -20.58 -28.03
N THR A 117 36.21 -19.31 -27.83
CA THR A 117 36.04 -18.75 -26.49
C THR A 117 34.67 -18.13 -26.37
N THR A 118 33.82 -18.74 -25.56
CA THR A 118 32.46 -18.28 -25.25
C THR A 118 32.46 -17.54 -23.94
N VAL A 119 31.90 -16.32 -23.92
CA VAL A 119 31.72 -15.51 -22.69
C VAL A 119 30.25 -15.26 -22.44
N SER A 120 29.81 -15.39 -21.19
CA SER A 120 28.44 -15.08 -20.79
C SER A 120 28.40 -13.69 -20.15
N LEU A 121 27.85 -12.72 -20.89
CA LEU A 121 27.93 -11.31 -20.53
C LEU A 121 26.89 -10.89 -19.51
N ASN A 122 27.29 -10.13 -18.50
CA ASN A 122 26.47 -9.51 -17.46
C ASN A 122 26.26 -8.03 -17.74
N SER A 123 25.55 -7.70 -18.81
CA SER A 123 25.18 -6.33 -19.16
C SER A 123 24.06 -5.79 -18.27
N ILE A 124 23.84 -4.44 -18.29
CA ILE A 124 22.69 -3.83 -17.60
C ILE A 124 21.40 -4.43 -18.17
N MET A 125 20.54 -4.97 -17.29
CA MET A 125 19.23 -5.53 -17.63
C MET A 125 18.13 -4.67 -17.00
N VAL A 126 17.14 -4.26 -17.83
CA VAL A 126 15.97 -3.51 -17.37
C VAL A 126 14.69 -4.31 -17.61
N ASP A 127 14.38 -4.65 -18.88
CA ASP A 127 13.19 -5.44 -19.21
C ASP A 127 13.46 -6.92 -19.50
N GLY A 128 14.65 -7.27 -19.95
CA GLY A 128 15.05 -8.65 -20.27
C GLY A 128 14.41 -9.27 -21.52
N ILE A 129 13.62 -8.53 -22.29
CA ILE A 129 12.84 -9.02 -23.44
C ILE A 129 13.18 -8.34 -24.77
N GLY A 130 14.24 -7.52 -24.79
CA GLY A 130 14.75 -6.87 -26.00
C GLY A 130 14.08 -5.56 -26.42
N MET A 131 13.21 -4.99 -25.59
CA MET A 131 12.48 -3.75 -25.94
C MET A 131 13.23 -2.48 -25.57
N CYS A 132 13.89 -2.43 -24.39
CA CYS A 132 14.50 -1.19 -23.89
C CYS A 132 15.90 -0.91 -24.43
N GLY A 133 16.62 -1.91 -24.97
CA GLY A 133 17.98 -1.76 -25.47
C GLY A 133 19.05 -1.48 -24.41
N ALA A 134 18.73 -1.57 -23.12
CA ALA A 134 19.68 -1.33 -22.02
C ALA A 134 20.84 -2.34 -22.04
N CYS A 135 20.57 -3.59 -22.41
CA CYS A 135 21.51 -4.69 -22.44
C CYS A 135 22.35 -4.77 -23.73
N ARG A 136 22.38 -3.71 -24.55
CA ARG A 136 23.15 -3.71 -25.80
C ARG A 136 24.64 -3.83 -25.54
N VAL A 137 25.29 -4.60 -26.39
CA VAL A 137 26.74 -4.86 -26.41
C VAL A 137 27.22 -4.88 -27.87
N SER A 138 28.45 -4.45 -28.11
CA SER A 138 29.07 -4.56 -29.45
C SER A 138 29.82 -5.89 -29.60
N VAL A 139 29.42 -6.65 -30.59
CA VAL A 139 30.03 -7.96 -30.92
C VAL A 139 30.33 -8.01 -32.42
N GLY A 140 31.57 -8.15 -32.80
CA GLY A 140 32.01 -8.15 -34.21
C GLY A 140 31.69 -6.84 -34.93
N GLY A 141 31.59 -5.70 -34.21
CA GLY A 141 31.23 -4.39 -34.76
C GLY A 141 29.72 -4.17 -34.92
N GLU A 142 28.87 -5.15 -34.57
CA GLU A 142 27.43 -5.05 -34.59
C GLU A 142 26.84 -4.89 -33.18
N THR A 143 25.78 -4.12 -33.06
CA THR A 143 25.04 -4.02 -31.79
C THR A 143 24.16 -5.25 -31.60
N ARG A 144 24.35 -5.95 -30.48
CA ARG A 144 23.57 -7.11 -30.04
C ARG A 144 22.89 -6.81 -28.70
N PHE A 145 21.81 -7.52 -28.37
CA PHE A 145 21.09 -7.39 -27.11
C PHE A 145 21.27 -8.64 -26.27
N ALA A 146 22.02 -8.55 -25.17
CA ALA A 146 22.39 -9.72 -24.35
C ALA A 146 21.17 -10.52 -23.85
N CYS A 147 20.03 -9.88 -23.62
CA CYS A 147 18.80 -10.54 -23.15
C CYS A 147 18.12 -11.41 -24.22
N VAL A 148 18.28 -11.14 -25.51
CA VAL A 148 17.62 -11.87 -26.61
C VAL A 148 18.59 -12.54 -27.58
N ASP A 149 19.76 -11.93 -27.86
CA ASP A 149 20.79 -12.48 -28.73
C ASP A 149 21.79 -13.36 -27.97
N GLY A 150 22.01 -13.07 -26.66
CA GLY A 150 22.93 -13.77 -25.76
C GLY A 150 22.21 -14.59 -24.70
N PRO A 151 22.75 -14.66 -23.46
CA PRO A 151 23.89 -13.89 -22.93
C PRO A 151 25.27 -14.31 -23.41
N GLU A 152 25.38 -15.42 -24.12
CA GLU A 152 26.64 -16.00 -24.57
C GLU A 152 27.04 -15.48 -25.95
N PHE A 153 28.29 -15.06 -26.06
CA PHE A 153 28.88 -14.50 -27.27
C PHE A 153 30.32 -14.99 -27.46
N ASP A 154 30.82 -14.92 -28.71
CA ASP A 154 32.23 -15.12 -29.01
C ASP A 154 33.08 -14.05 -28.32
N GLY A 155 33.81 -14.43 -27.27
CA GLY A 155 34.64 -13.54 -26.48
C GLY A 155 35.72 -12.80 -27.28
N HIS A 156 36.15 -13.34 -28.41
CA HIS A 156 37.12 -12.70 -29.30
C HIS A 156 36.52 -11.53 -30.11
N GLN A 157 35.19 -11.43 -30.18
CA GLN A 157 34.48 -10.40 -30.94
C GLN A 157 33.81 -9.34 -30.06
N VAL A 158 33.74 -9.56 -28.75
CA VAL A 158 33.10 -8.60 -27.78
C VAL A 158 33.98 -7.37 -27.58
N ASP A 159 33.39 -6.18 -27.69
CA ASP A 159 34.02 -4.96 -27.22
C ASP A 159 33.84 -4.77 -25.71
N PHE A 160 34.76 -5.36 -24.94
CA PHE A 160 34.77 -5.28 -23.48
C PHE A 160 35.04 -3.85 -22.95
N ARG A 161 35.69 -2.99 -23.73
CA ARG A 161 35.94 -1.61 -23.34
C ARG A 161 34.64 -0.82 -23.33
N GLU A 162 33.85 -0.94 -24.40
CA GLU A 162 32.53 -0.30 -24.47
C GLU A 162 31.60 -0.84 -23.37
N LEU A 163 31.51 -2.15 -23.20
CA LEU A 163 30.73 -2.80 -22.16
C LEU A 163 31.12 -2.27 -20.75
N GLY A 164 32.40 -2.19 -20.47
CA GLY A 164 32.91 -1.69 -19.20
C GLY A 164 32.61 -0.20 -18.95
N MET A 165 32.58 0.64 -19.99
CA MET A 165 32.17 2.03 -19.89
C MET A 165 30.66 2.14 -19.58
N ARG A 166 29.84 1.34 -20.25
CA ARG A 166 28.39 1.32 -20.04
C ARG A 166 28.03 0.86 -18.62
N LEU A 167 28.64 -0.19 -18.12
CA LEU A 167 28.42 -0.66 -16.74
C LEU A 167 28.78 0.38 -15.67
N ARG A 168 29.72 1.28 -15.97
CA ARG A 168 30.12 2.37 -15.06
C ARG A 168 29.24 3.61 -15.18
N SER A 169 28.29 3.68 -16.11
CA SER A 169 27.45 4.87 -16.34
C SER A 169 26.67 5.33 -15.11
N PHE A 170 26.39 4.42 -14.18
CA PHE A 170 25.63 4.68 -12.96
C PHE A 170 26.46 4.52 -11.68
N SER A 171 27.79 4.30 -11.78
CA SER A 171 28.62 3.95 -10.64
C SER A 171 28.66 5.00 -9.53
N SER A 172 28.53 6.29 -9.85
CA SER A 172 28.42 7.35 -8.86
C SER A 172 27.11 7.28 -8.07
N LEU A 173 25.99 7.02 -8.75
CA LEU A 173 24.67 6.86 -8.13
C LEU A 173 24.59 5.55 -7.32
N GLU A 174 25.23 4.49 -7.84
CA GLU A 174 25.35 3.21 -7.13
C GLU A 174 26.19 3.33 -5.86
N GLN A 175 27.29 4.12 -5.91
CA GLN A 175 28.12 4.41 -4.72
C GLN A 175 27.35 5.23 -3.69
N GLU A 176 26.57 6.22 -4.11
CA GLU A 176 25.71 7.00 -3.22
C GLU A 176 24.65 6.10 -2.56
N SER A 177 23.99 5.24 -3.34
CA SER A 177 23.03 4.26 -2.83
C SER A 177 23.68 3.24 -1.91
N MET A 178 24.87 2.74 -2.25
CA MET A 178 25.63 1.82 -1.41
C MET A 178 26.10 2.46 -0.12
N GLN A 179 26.50 3.75 -0.13
CA GLN A 179 26.86 4.48 1.06
C GLN A 179 25.67 4.61 2.01
N VAL A 180 24.47 4.94 1.48
CA VAL A 180 23.22 4.97 2.25
C VAL A 180 22.92 3.59 2.84
N TYR A 181 23.07 2.51 2.06
CA TYR A 181 22.88 1.14 2.53
C TYR A 181 23.88 0.74 3.61
N GLN A 182 25.18 1.05 3.43
CA GLN A 182 26.22 0.76 4.40
C GLN A 182 26.05 1.55 5.69
N ASP A 183 25.65 2.83 5.62
CA ASP A 183 25.34 3.64 6.78
C ASP A 183 24.16 3.08 7.57
N CYS A 184 23.17 2.45 6.88
CA CYS A 184 22.07 1.72 7.52
C CYS A 184 22.53 0.40 8.18
N MET A 185 23.44 -0.36 7.56
CA MET A 185 23.90 -1.67 8.04
C MET A 185 24.96 -1.57 9.16
N CYS A 186 25.80 -0.52 9.18
CA CYS A 186 26.85 -0.35 10.20
C CYS A 186 26.33 0.01 11.59
N ASP A 187 25.04 0.30 11.78
CA ASP A 187 24.48 0.71 13.08
C ASP A 187 24.02 -0.47 13.96
N SER A 188 24.10 -1.70 13.48
CA SER A 188 23.69 -2.91 14.24
C SER A 188 24.68 -3.39 15.31
N GLY A 189 25.84 -2.76 15.45
CA GLY A 189 26.92 -3.22 16.35
C GLY A 189 27.53 -2.19 17.31
N ARG A 190 27.12 -0.93 17.31
CA ARG A 190 27.71 0.09 18.20
C ARG A 190 26.76 0.49 19.33
N LYS A 191 27.26 0.45 20.59
CA LYS A 191 26.61 1.04 21.76
C LYS A 191 26.28 2.51 21.47
N LYS A 192 24.96 2.83 21.46
CA LYS A 192 24.37 4.12 21.08
C LYS A 192 24.94 5.26 21.92
N LYS A 193 25.82 6.10 21.34
CA LYS A 193 25.85 7.53 21.69
C LYS A 193 24.56 8.11 21.15
N LYS A 194 23.77 8.85 21.97
CA LYS A 194 22.52 9.50 21.56
C LYS A 194 22.83 10.42 20.37
N LYS A 195 22.57 9.92 19.14
CA LYS A 195 22.51 10.77 17.93
C LYS A 195 21.33 11.74 18.07
N PRO A 196 21.42 12.98 17.58
CA PRO A 196 20.25 13.85 17.49
C PRO A 196 19.17 13.11 16.68
N LEU A 197 17.91 13.19 17.17
CA LEU A 197 16.77 12.53 16.54
C LEU A 197 16.63 13.04 15.09
N ALA A 198 16.73 12.13 14.11
CA ALA A 198 16.57 12.49 12.71
C ALA A 198 15.14 13.03 12.46
N ASP A 199 15.00 13.96 11.52
CA ASP A 199 13.71 14.51 11.17
C ASP A 199 12.83 13.48 10.47
N ARG A 200 11.51 13.60 10.69
CA ARG A 200 10.50 12.79 10.02
C ARG A 200 10.55 13.06 8.51
N ILE A 201 10.51 11.99 7.71
CA ILE A 201 10.51 12.12 6.25
C ILE A 201 9.16 12.71 5.81
N PRO A 202 9.13 13.85 5.07
CA PRO A 202 7.89 14.42 4.57
C PRO A 202 7.26 13.50 3.51
N MET A 203 5.92 13.52 3.41
CA MET A 203 5.20 12.85 2.32
C MET A 203 5.34 13.70 1.05
N PRO A 204 5.79 13.14 -0.09
CA PRO A 204 5.67 13.81 -1.37
C PRO A 204 4.20 14.02 -1.74
N VAL A 205 3.84 15.23 -2.13
CA VAL A 205 2.47 15.60 -2.50
C VAL A 205 2.46 16.39 -3.81
N GLN A 206 1.34 16.34 -4.55
CA GLN A 206 1.15 17.21 -5.69
C GLN A 206 1.14 18.70 -5.27
N PRO A 207 1.77 19.62 -6.03
CA PRO A 207 1.67 21.07 -5.77
C PRO A 207 0.22 21.54 -5.68
N PRO A 208 -0.12 22.50 -4.78
CA PRO A 208 -1.49 22.97 -4.60
C PRO A 208 -2.17 23.44 -5.90
N GLU A 209 -1.49 24.22 -6.71
CA GLU A 209 -1.97 24.76 -7.98
C GLU A 209 -2.27 23.67 -9.02
N GLN A 210 -1.59 22.54 -8.95
CA GLN A 210 -1.83 21.39 -9.83
C GLN A 210 -2.98 20.52 -9.31
N ARG A 211 -2.97 20.20 -8.00
CA ARG A 211 -3.91 19.24 -7.44
C ARG A 211 -5.35 19.73 -7.36
N VAL A 212 -5.59 21.07 -7.39
CA VAL A 212 -6.94 21.64 -7.44
C VAL A 212 -7.61 21.47 -8.81
N THR A 213 -6.87 21.11 -9.85
CA THR A 213 -7.38 20.97 -11.23
C THR A 213 -7.67 19.54 -11.64
N ASN A 214 -7.42 18.55 -10.76
CA ASN A 214 -7.57 17.14 -11.06
C ASN A 214 -8.10 16.34 -9.87
N PHE A 215 -8.48 15.08 -10.12
CA PHE A 215 -8.93 14.12 -9.11
C PHE A 215 -7.90 13.03 -8.82
N ASP A 216 -6.66 13.18 -9.29
CA ASP A 216 -5.58 12.25 -8.99
C ASP A 216 -5.18 12.31 -7.52
N GLU A 217 -4.62 11.22 -7.01
CA GLU A 217 -4.22 11.10 -5.61
C GLU A 217 -3.21 12.20 -5.22
N VAL A 218 -3.52 12.97 -4.18
CA VAL A 218 -2.71 14.12 -3.74
C VAL A 218 -1.38 13.68 -3.16
N ALA A 219 -1.39 12.71 -2.25
CA ALA A 219 -0.18 12.15 -1.66
C ALA A 219 0.45 11.13 -2.62
N LEU A 220 1.73 11.31 -2.99
CA LEU A 220 2.40 10.49 -4.01
C LEU A 220 3.02 9.20 -3.45
N GLY A 221 3.09 9.05 -2.11
CA GLY A 221 3.71 7.90 -1.47
C GLY A 221 5.21 8.07 -1.24
N TYR A 222 5.79 7.17 -0.45
CA TYR A 222 7.24 7.09 -0.26
C TYR A 222 7.90 6.29 -1.39
N THR A 223 9.17 6.60 -1.67
CA THR A 223 10.06 5.68 -2.37
C THR A 223 10.58 4.61 -1.39
N PHE A 224 11.18 3.55 -1.91
CA PHE A 224 11.81 2.50 -1.10
C PHE A 224 12.83 3.08 -0.12
N GLU A 225 13.72 3.98 -0.59
CA GLU A 225 14.75 4.61 0.22
C GLU A 225 14.16 5.49 1.33
N MET A 226 13.10 6.24 1.02
CA MET A 226 12.38 7.05 2.01
C MET A 226 11.77 6.16 3.09
N ALA A 227 11.16 5.03 2.71
CA ALA A 227 10.54 4.09 3.62
C ALA A 227 11.57 3.42 4.54
N VAL A 228 12.68 2.91 4.01
CA VAL A 228 13.77 2.30 4.81
C VAL A 228 14.35 3.32 5.79
N ARG A 229 14.63 4.56 5.32
CA ARG A 229 15.17 5.63 6.15
C ARG A 229 14.21 6.04 7.27
N GLU A 230 12.91 6.16 6.98
CA GLU A 230 11.91 6.49 8.01
C GLU A 230 11.76 5.33 9.01
N ALA A 231 11.73 4.08 8.53
CA ALA A 231 11.68 2.89 9.37
C ALA A 231 12.87 2.81 10.34
N GLY A 232 14.08 3.18 9.89
CA GLY A 232 15.30 3.22 10.69
C GLY A 232 15.26 4.22 11.87
N ARG A 233 14.29 5.12 11.94
CA ARG A 233 14.06 6.02 13.08
C ARG A 233 13.36 5.34 14.26
N CYS A 234 12.75 4.15 14.04
CA CYS A 234 12.00 3.45 15.07
C CYS A 234 12.91 3.01 16.23
N LEU A 235 12.41 3.17 17.46
CA LEU A 235 13.16 2.79 18.67
C LEU A 235 12.96 1.33 19.09
N HIS A 236 12.12 0.57 18.39
CA HIS A 236 11.76 -0.83 18.71
C HIS A 236 11.46 -1.03 20.20
N CYS A 237 10.45 -0.31 20.70
CA CYS A 237 10.08 -0.29 22.11
C CYS A 237 9.68 -1.68 22.61
N LYS A 238 10.09 -2.08 23.83
CA LYS A 238 9.65 -3.34 24.47
C LYS A 238 8.13 -3.42 24.70
N ASP A 239 7.48 -2.30 25.04
CA ASP A 239 6.03 -2.11 25.16
C ASP A 239 5.62 -1.03 24.15
N PRO A 240 5.35 -1.38 22.89
CA PRO A 240 5.09 -0.42 21.83
C PRO A 240 3.69 0.18 21.98
N LYS A 241 3.61 1.39 22.55
CA LYS A 241 2.33 2.10 22.75
C LYS A 241 1.60 2.36 21.43
N CYS A 242 2.31 2.45 20.31
CA CYS A 242 1.71 2.60 18.98
C CYS A 242 0.81 1.41 18.61
N VAL A 243 1.15 0.18 19.02
CA VAL A 243 0.28 -1.01 18.82
C VAL A 243 -1.03 -0.84 19.58
N LYS A 244 -0.97 -0.43 20.86
CA LYS A 244 -2.15 -0.16 21.69
C LYS A 244 -2.99 1.00 21.17
N GLY A 245 -2.37 1.94 20.46
CA GLY A 245 -3.03 3.06 19.79
C GLY A 245 -3.69 2.68 18.46
N CYS A 246 -3.50 1.45 17.97
CA CYS A 246 -4.11 0.96 16.74
C CYS A 246 -5.36 0.11 17.06
N PRO A 247 -6.56 0.47 16.58
CA PRO A 247 -7.80 -0.27 16.87
C PRO A 247 -7.83 -1.72 16.39
N VAL A 248 -6.98 -2.09 15.43
CA VAL A 248 -6.82 -3.47 14.94
C VAL A 248 -5.51 -4.12 15.43
N GLU A 249 -4.76 -3.44 16.30
CA GLU A 249 -3.56 -3.92 16.95
C GLU A 249 -2.47 -4.44 15.98
N VAL A 250 -2.23 -3.68 14.90
CA VAL A 250 -1.11 -3.99 13.97
C VAL A 250 0.18 -4.11 14.77
N PRO A 251 0.99 -5.19 14.60
CA PRO A 251 2.31 -5.32 15.24
C PRO A 251 3.31 -4.31 14.65
N ILE A 252 3.11 -3.02 14.98
CA ILE A 252 3.77 -1.88 14.31
C ILE A 252 5.29 -1.94 14.46
N ALA A 253 5.80 -2.28 15.66
CA ALA A 253 7.24 -2.37 15.88
C ALA A 253 7.88 -3.46 14.99
N ASP A 254 7.16 -4.54 14.74
CA ASP A 254 7.66 -5.70 14.00
C ASP A 254 7.67 -5.41 12.50
N PHE A 255 6.58 -4.89 11.92
CA PHE A 255 6.59 -4.56 10.49
C PHE A 255 7.61 -3.45 10.16
N ILE A 256 7.82 -2.49 11.08
CA ILE A 256 8.84 -1.45 10.89
C ILE A 256 10.25 -2.06 11.00
N ALA A 257 10.45 -3.07 11.84
CA ALA A 257 11.72 -3.78 11.90
C ALA A 257 12.07 -4.49 10.59
N GLU A 258 11.09 -5.16 10.00
CA GLU A 258 11.22 -5.78 8.67
C GLU A 258 11.50 -4.72 7.59
N MET A 259 10.75 -3.59 7.61
CA MET A 259 10.94 -2.51 6.66
C MET A 259 12.32 -1.84 6.79
N ALA A 260 12.84 -1.69 8.01
CA ALA A 260 14.17 -1.13 8.26
C ALA A 260 15.29 -2.01 7.69
N GLN A 261 15.04 -3.31 7.50
CA GLN A 261 15.94 -4.26 6.85
C GLN A 261 15.70 -4.36 5.33
N GLY A 262 14.74 -3.59 4.79
CA GLY A 262 14.35 -3.68 3.38
C GLY A 262 13.48 -4.88 3.03
N ASN A 263 13.04 -5.67 4.04
CA ASN A 263 12.15 -6.82 3.83
C ASN A 263 10.67 -6.37 3.75
N VAL A 264 10.27 -5.86 2.59
CA VAL A 264 8.91 -5.35 2.37
C VAL A 264 7.88 -6.48 2.47
N GLU A 265 8.22 -7.69 2.00
CA GLU A 265 7.33 -8.85 2.08
C GLU A 265 7.07 -9.27 3.53
N GLY A 266 8.11 -9.38 4.35
CA GLY A 266 7.98 -9.64 5.79
C GLY A 266 7.13 -8.57 6.48
N ALA A 267 7.35 -7.30 6.17
CA ALA A 267 6.57 -6.19 6.69
C ALA A 267 5.07 -6.31 6.31
N TYR A 268 4.77 -6.66 5.05
CA TYR A 268 3.39 -6.86 4.59
C TYR A 268 2.69 -8.02 5.31
N ARG A 269 3.35 -9.17 5.46
CA ARG A 269 2.81 -10.32 6.21
C ARG A 269 2.46 -9.94 7.66
N VAL A 270 3.34 -9.19 8.33
CA VAL A 270 3.09 -8.70 9.68
C VAL A 270 1.85 -7.80 9.73
N ILE A 271 1.72 -6.84 8.82
CA ILE A 271 0.55 -5.97 8.76
C ILE A 271 -0.73 -6.77 8.50
N ARG A 272 -0.72 -7.66 7.51
CA ARG A 272 -1.88 -8.47 7.10
C ARG A 272 -2.36 -9.44 8.18
N SER A 273 -1.53 -9.83 9.12
CA SER A 273 -1.92 -10.70 10.24
C SER A 273 -3.07 -10.11 11.09
N THR A 274 -3.24 -8.80 11.06
CA THR A 274 -4.28 -8.11 11.84
C THR A 274 -5.10 -7.10 11.07
N ASN A 275 -4.59 -6.54 9.97
CA ASN A 275 -5.23 -5.51 9.17
C ASN A 275 -5.62 -6.05 7.78
N SER A 276 -6.93 -6.11 7.50
CA SER A 276 -7.46 -6.60 6.22
C SER A 276 -7.41 -5.54 5.09
N LEU A 277 -7.24 -4.27 5.40
CA LEU A 277 -7.29 -3.14 4.45
C LEU A 277 -6.10 -2.17 4.64
N PRO A 278 -4.84 -2.65 4.57
CA PRO A 278 -3.68 -1.82 4.90
C PRO A 278 -3.47 -0.64 3.95
N ALA A 279 -3.74 -0.79 2.66
CA ALA A 279 -3.58 0.29 1.69
C ALA A 279 -4.60 1.42 1.91
N VAL A 280 -5.82 1.08 2.36
CA VAL A 280 -6.84 2.03 2.80
C VAL A 280 -6.40 2.71 4.10
N CYS A 281 -6.01 1.94 5.12
CA CYS A 281 -5.63 2.45 6.43
C CYS A 281 -4.44 3.41 6.36
N GLY A 282 -3.42 3.10 5.59
CA GLY A 282 -2.25 3.96 5.38
C GLY A 282 -2.60 5.35 4.79
N ARG A 283 -3.77 5.47 4.12
CA ARG A 283 -4.26 6.72 3.51
C ARG A 283 -5.24 7.50 4.38
N VAL A 284 -6.16 6.83 5.07
CA VAL A 284 -7.33 7.52 5.67
C VAL A 284 -7.39 7.49 7.18
N CYS A 285 -6.58 6.68 7.87
CA CYS A 285 -6.52 6.68 9.33
C CYS A 285 -6.06 8.04 9.88
N PRO A 286 -6.63 8.52 10.98
CA PRO A 286 -6.13 9.69 11.70
C PRO A 286 -4.94 9.27 12.59
N GLN A 287 -3.80 8.93 11.98
CA GLN A 287 -2.63 8.38 12.66
C GLN A 287 -2.11 9.32 13.76
N GLU A 288 -2.23 10.63 13.58
CA GLU A 288 -1.83 11.68 14.51
C GLU A 288 -2.53 11.58 15.88
N SER A 289 -3.76 11.04 15.93
CA SER A 289 -4.52 10.79 17.17
C SER A 289 -4.52 9.33 17.62
N GLN A 290 -3.92 8.42 16.84
CA GLN A 290 -3.90 6.98 17.08
C GLN A 290 -2.46 6.47 17.26
N CYS A 291 -1.98 5.63 16.33
CA CYS A 291 -0.66 4.98 16.43
C CYS A 291 0.52 5.97 16.47
N GLU A 292 0.52 7.01 15.63
CA GLU A 292 1.55 8.04 15.64
C GLU A 292 1.42 8.96 16.87
N GLY A 293 0.19 9.30 17.28
CA GLY A 293 -0.09 10.02 18.51
C GLY A 293 0.42 9.30 19.76
N ALA A 294 0.30 7.97 19.79
CA ALA A 294 0.79 7.12 20.87
C ALA A 294 2.30 6.83 20.77
N CYS A 295 2.96 7.17 19.68
CA CYS A 295 4.40 6.96 19.51
C CYS A 295 5.21 7.72 20.55
N ILE A 296 6.17 7.07 21.21
CA ILE A 296 7.01 7.70 22.25
C ILE A 296 7.79 8.93 21.71
N LEU A 297 8.08 8.96 20.42
CA LEU A 297 8.76 10.08 19.77
C LEU A 297 7.83 11.28 19.55
N ASN A 298 6.51 11.10 19.68
CA ASN A 298 5.54 12.17 19.56
C ASN A 298 5.73 13.24 20.66
N ALA A 299 6.19 12.86 21.85
CA ALA A 299 6.54 13.81 22.92
C ALA A 299 7.60 14.85 22.51
N LYS A 300 8.34 14.58 21.42
CA LYS A 300 9.31 15.50 20.80
C LYS A 300 8.82 16.10 19.49
N GLY A 301 7.56 15.94 19.15
CA GLY A 301 6.95 16.37 17.89
C GLY A 301 7.46 15.64 16.64
N LYS A 302 8.10 14.48 16.79
CA LYS A 302 8.72 13.72 15.69
C LYS A 302 8.33 12.23 15.71
N PRO A 303 7.03 11.88 15.74
CA PRO A 303 6.60 10.47 15.71
C PRO A 303 7.08 9.80 14.42
N ILE A 304 7.18 8.45 14.44
CA ILE A 304 7.42 7.68 13.23
C ILE A 304 6.20 7.86 12.30
N ALA A 305 6.44 7.99 11.01
CA ALA A 305 5.40 8.12 9.98
C ALA A 305 4.78 6.73 9.67
N ILE A 306 4.09 6.16 10.66
CA ILE A 306 3.60 4.78 10.66
C ILE A 306 2.64 4.55 9.49
N GLY A 307 1.65 5.43 9.30
CA GLY A 307 0.68 5.29 8.20
C GLY A 307 1.32 5.41 6.81
N ARG A 308 2.36 6.23 6.67
CA ARG A 308 3.10 6.37 5.40
C ARG A 308 3.91 5.11 5.07
N LEU A 309 4.49 4.47 6.09
CA LEU A 309 5.17 3.18 5.96
C LEU A 309 4.19 2.05 5.65
N GLU A 310 3.05 2.00 6.36
CA GLU A 310 1.98 1.03 6.11
C GLU A 310 1.47 1.14 4.66
N ARG A 311 1.21 2.37 4.19
CA ARG A 311 0.82 2.64 2.81
C ARG A 311 1.87 2.13 1.82
N PHE A 312 3.15 2.47 2.02
CA PHE A 312 4.23 2.05 1.14
C PHE A 312 4.28 0.51 1.02
N VAL A 313 4.28 -0.17 2.16
CA VAL A 313 4.31 -1.64 2.20
C VAL A 313 3.10 -2.25 1.49
N ALA A 314 1.90 -1.70 1.72
CA ALA A 314 0.68 -2.18 1.09
C ALA A 314 0.66 -1.93 -0.43
N ASP A 315 1.09 -0.76 -0.89
CA ASP A 315 1.12 -0.42 -2.32
C ASP A 315 2.07 -1.34 -3.11
N GLU A 316 3.22 -1.71 -2.54
CA GLU A 316 4.18 -2.62 -3.18
C GLU A 316 3.66 -4.06 -3.32
N TYR A 317 2.78 -4.50 -2.42
CA TYR A 317 2.33 -5.89 -2.35
C TYR A 317 0.87 -6.14 -2.67
N MET A 318 0.05 -5.12 -2.92
CA MET A 318 -1.39 -5.29 -3.22
C MET A 318 -1.68 -5.99 -4.56
N TYR A 319 -0.65 -6.38 -5.29
CA TYR A 319 -0.75 -7.09 -6.59
C TYR A 319 -0.40 -8.57 -6.52
N ARG A 320 -0.03 -9.09 -5.32
CA ARG A 320 0.29 -10.51 -5.11
C ARG A 320 -0.95 -11.29 -4.67
N ASP A 321 -0.96 -12.60 -4.90
CA ASP A 321 -2.04 -13.50 -4.50
C ASP A 321 -2.28 -13.45 -2.99
N SER A 322 -3.55 -13.28 -2.61
CA SER A 322 -3.95 -13.03 -1.22
C SER A 322 -3.75 -14.24 -0.33
N CYS A 323 -3.84 -15.46 -0.88
CA CYS A 323 -3.67 -16.71 -0.14
C CYS A 323 -2.23 -16.96 0.28
N ASP A 324 -1.26 -16.62 -0.58
CA ASP A 324 0.18 -16.79 -0.28
C ASP A 324 0.66 -15.94 0.90
N LEU A 325 -0.12 -14.92 1.28
CA LEU A 325 0.26 -13.91 2.25
C LEU A 325 -0.40 -14.10 3.63
N ILE A 326 -1.43 -14.94 3.72
CA ILE A 326 -2.25 -15.09 4.95
C ILE A 326 -1.93 -16.38 5.71
N SER A 327 -1.45 -17.42 5.03
CA SER A 327 -1.12 -18.69 5.67
C SER A 327 0.38 -18.97 5.65
N ASP A 328 0.94 -19.38 6.79
CA ASP A 328 2.31 -19.91 6.90
C ASP A 328 2.54 -21.18 6.07
N THR A 329 1.46 -21.77 5.54
CA THR A 329 1.47 -23.04 4.80
C THR A 329 1.36 -22.87 3.28
N MET A 330 1.32 -21.63 2.75
CA MET A 330 1.19 -21.34 1.32
C MET A 330 -0.07 -21.93 0.63
N THR A 331 -1.08 -22.30 1.40
CA THR A 331 -2.35 -22.82 0.86
C THR A 331 -3.52 -22.06 1.46
N CYS A 332 -4.48 -21.63 0.61
CA CYS A 332 -5.75 -21.14 1.10
C CYS A 332 -6.44 -22.24 1.94
N PRO A 333 -7.03 -21.91 3.10
CA PRO A 333 -7.74 -22.90 3.89
C PRO A 333 -8.88 -23.49 3.05
N MET A 334 -9.13 -24.80 3.21
CA MET A 334 -10.30 -25.41 2.59
C MET A 334 -11.56 -24.79 3.18
N ILE A 335 -12.46 -24.35 2.31
CA ILE A 335 -13.74 -23.76 2.71
C ILE A 335 -14.66 -24.86 3.26
N ASP A 336 -15.17 -24.60 4.47
CA ASP A 336 -16.20 -25.43 5.12
C ASP A 336 -17.58 -24.84 4.80
N GLU A 337 -18.29 -25.47 3.87
CA GLU A 337 -19.62 -25.06 3.41
C GLU A 337 -20.69 -25.11 4.52
N GLU A 338 -20.44 -25.76 5.65
CA GLU A 338 -21.34 -25.76 6.80
C GLU A 338 -21.15 -24.55 7.71
N LYS A 339 -19.99 -23.87 7.63
CA LYS A 339 -19.66 -22.68 8.42
C LYS A 339 -19.95 -21.41 7.64
N LYS A 340 -21.23 -21.19 7.33
CA LYS A 340 -21.69 -20.02 6.59
C LYS A 340 -21.79 -18.77 7.45
N VAL A 341 -21.24 -17.67 6.99
CA VAL A 341 -21.31 -16.35 7.63
C VAL A 341 -21.85 -15.32 6.64
N ALA A 342 -22.83 -14.53 7.10
CA ALA A 342 -23.37 -13.41 6.33
C ALA A 342 -22.88 -12.07 6.88
N CYS A 343 -22.49 -11.15 5.99
CA CYS A 343 -22.23 -9.75 6.36
C CYS A 343 -23.24 -8.86 5.63
N ILE A 344 -23.95 -8.00 6.35
CA ILE A 344 -24.91 -7.04 5.80
C ILE A 344 -24.24 -5.66 5.71
N GLY A 345 -24.02 -5.19 4.48
CA GLY A 345 -23.19 -4.04 4.11
C GLY A 345 -21.76 -4.45 3.77
N SER A 346 -21.11 -3.72 2.88
CA SER A 346 -19.73 -3.97 2.44
C SER A 346 -18.75 -2.87 2.92
N GLY A 347 -19.07 -2.17 4.01
CA GLY A 347 -18.20 -1.19 4.62
C GLY A 347 -16.98 -1.81 5.33
N PRO A 348 -16.04 -0.99 5.83
CA PRO A 348 -14.78 -1.45 6.44
C PRO A 348 -14.95 -2.50 7.55
N SER A 349 -15.98 -2.39 8.38
CA SER A 349 -16.28 -3.37 9.44
C SER A 349 -16.59 -4.75 8.88
N SER A 350 -17.51 -4.82 7.91
CA SER A 350 -17.91 -6.06 7.24
C SER A 350 -16.79 -6.68 6.42
N LEU A 351 -16.01 -5.86 5.68
CA LEU A 351 -14.84 -6.35 4.93
C LEU A 351 -13.78 -6.96 5.85
N THR A 352 -13.63 -6.42 7.08
CA THR A 352 -12.75 -6.99 8.09
C THR A 352 -13.27 -8.32 8.60
N VAL A 353 -14.58 -8.43 8.88
CA VAL A 353 -15.21 -9.71 9.26
C VAL A 353 -15.05 -10.74 8.15
N ALA A 354 -15.34 -10.33 6.90
CA ALA A 354 -15.26 -11.22 5.75
C ALA A 354 -13.84 -11.78 5.56
N GLY A 355 -12.81 -10.94 5.59
CA GLY A 355 -11.43 -11.38 5.47
C GLY A 355 -10.98 -12.26 6.64
N TYR A 356 -11.38 -11.91 7.86
CA TYR A 356 -11.05 -12.69 9.05
C TYR A 356 -11.68 -14.09 9.03
N MET A 357 -12.95 -14.21 8.67
CA MET A 357 -13.67 -15.48 8.64
C MET A 357 -13.25 -16.34 7.44
N ALA A 358 -13.06 -15.75 6.26
CA ALA A 358 -12.59 -16.46 5.06
C ALA A 358 -11.19 -17.05 5.28
N SER A 359 -10.27 -16.30 5.92
CA SER A 359 -8.92 -16.81 6.25
C SER A 359 -8.93 -18.00 7.19
N ARG A 360 -10.07 -18.33 7.79
CA ARG A 360 -10.30 -19.49 8.68
C ARG A 360 -11.16 -20.57 8.06
N GLY A 361 -11.35 -20.52 6.76
CA GLY A 361 -12.09 -21.53 6.00
C GLY A 361 -13.62 -21.43 6.13
N CYS A 362 -14.17 -20.30 6.59
CA CYS A 362 -15.61 -20.11 6.60
C CYS A 362 -16.11 -19.66 5.23
N LYS A 363 -17.30 -20.12 4.81
CA LYS A 363 -17.98 -19.60 3.62
C LYS A 363 -18.65 -18.27 3.94
N VAL A 364 -18.17 -17.18 3.32
CA VAL A 364 -18.64 -15.83 3.63
C VAL A 364 -19.40 -15.24 2.45
N THR A 365 -20.59 -14.69 2.74
CA THR A 365 -21.38 -13.89 1.79
C THR A 365 -21.57 -12.47 2.33
N VAL A 366 -21.23 -11.47 1.52
CA VAL A 366 -21.44 -10.05 1.82
C VAL A 366 -22.59 -9.51 0.97
N PHE A 367 -23.64 -9.05 1.62
CA PHE A 367 -24.81 -8.43 0.99
C PHE A 367 -24.67 -6.91 0.99
N GLU A 368 -24.64 -6.29 -0.18
CA GLU A 368 -24.45 -4.85 -0.35
C GLU A 368 -25.66 -4.21 -1.03
N ALA A 369 -26.17 -3.14 -0.45
CA ALA A 369 -27.32 -2.41 -0.98
C ALA A 369 -27.00 -1.64 -2.26
N LEU A 370 -25.77 -1.18 -2.43
CA LEU A 370 -25.32 -0.44 -3.60
C LEU A 370 -24.87 -1.40 -4.73
N HIS A 371 -24.64 -0.82 -5.92
CA HIS A 371 -24.11 -1.53 -7.08
C HIS A 371 -22.58 -1.66 -7.07
N GLU A 372 -21.91 -1.08 -6.09
CA GLU A 372 -20.46 -1.12 -5.87
C GLU A 372 -20.15 -1.49 -4.41
N THR A 373 -19.11 -2.29 -4.20
CA THR A 373 -18.64 -2.71 -2.88
C THR A 373 -17.70 -1.69 -2.25
N GLY A 374 -17.70 -1.60 -0.92
CA GLY A 374 -16.76 -0.77 -0.16
C GLY A 374 -17.41 0.26 0.76
N GLY A 375 -18.72 0.48 0.65
CA GLY A 375 -19.45 1.43 1.48
C GLY A 375 -18.84 2.83 1.40
N VAL A 376 -18.60 3.47 2.55
CA VAL A 376 -18.05 4.84 2.65
C VAL A 376 -16.70 5.01 1.92
N LEU A 377 -15.92 3.95 1.76
CA LEU A 377 -14.66 4.00 1.00
C LEU A 377 -14.90 4.38 -0.47
N VAL A 378 -16.06 4.05 -1.00
CA VAL A 378 -16.41 4.29 -2.41
C VAL A 378 -17.29 5.53 -2.57
N TYR A 379 -18.37 5.65 -1.79
CA TYR A 379 -19.29 6.77 -1.97
C TYR A 379 -18.88 8.05 -1.23
N GLY A 380 -18.17 7.94 -0.09
CA GLY A 380 -17.92 9.08 0.80
C GLY A 380 -16.55 9.73 0.64
N ILE A 381 -15.48 8.96 0.56
CA ILE A 381 -14.11 9.50 0.49
C ILE A 381 -13.77 9.84 -0.96
N PRO A 382 -13.23 11.04 -1.29
CA PRO A 382 -12.91 11.43 -2.67
C PRO A 382 -11.79 10.61 -3.30
N GLU A 383 -11.79 10.54 -4.66
CA GLU A 383 -10.78 9.86 -5.47
C GLU A 383 -9.37 10.38 -5.18
N PHE A 384 -9.21 11.68 -5.02
CA PHE A 384 -7.91 12.32 -4.75
C PHE A 384 -7.32 12.03 -3.35
N ARG A 385 -8.10 11.41 -2.43
CA ARG A 385 -7.62 10.89 -1.14
C ARG A 385 -7.51 9.37 -1.12
N LEU A 386 -8.46 8.68 -1.74
CA LEU A 386 -8.55 7.23 -1.76
C LEU A 386 -8.97 6.75 -3.15
N PRO A 387 -8.05 6.40 -4.03
CA PRO A 387 -8.34 5.94 -5.38
C PRO A 387 -9.17 4.65 -5.39
N LYS A 388 -10.37 4.68 -6.05
CA LYS A 388 -11.31 3.56 -5.99
C LYS A 388 -10.80 2.33 -6.73
N ARG A 389 -10.40 2.53 -8.00
CA ARG A 389 -9.95 1.41 -8.85
C ARG A 389 -8.57 0.89 -8.48
N LYS A 390 -7.66 1.80 -8.10
CA LYS A 390 -6.25 1.44 -7.81
C LYS A 390 -6.05 0.87 -6.42
N VAL A 391 -6.90 1.22 -5.46
CA VAL A 391 -6.74 0.84 -4.05
C VAL A 391 -7.93 0.03 -3.56
N VAL A 392 -9.12 0.64 -3.45
CA VAL A 392 -10.29 0.00 -2.83
C VAL A 392 -10.69 -1.28 -3.55
N ALA A 393 -10.80 -1.24 -4.89
CA ALA A 393 -11.17 -2.40 -5.68
C ALA A 393 -10.17 -3.56 -5.53
N LYS A 394 -8.86 -3.27 -5.37
CA LYS A 394 -7.84 -4.31 -5.19
C LYS A 394 -7.90 -4.96 -3.82
N GLU A 395 -8.08 -4.18 -2.76
CA GLU A 395 -8.29 -4.71 -1.41
C GLU A 395 -9.54 -5.62 -1.36
N ILE A 396 -10.61 -5.25 -2.08
CA ILE A 396 -11.83 -6.07 -2.18
C ILE A 396 -11.62 -7.31 -3.06
N ASN A 397 -10.89 -7.18 -4.17
CA ASN A 397 -10.57 -8.34 -5.02
C ASN A 397 -9.75 -9.39 -4.27
N ALA A 398 -8.85 -8.97 -3.38
CA ALA A 398 -8.14 -9.88 -2.49
C ALA A 398 -9.10 -10.73 -1.62
N LEU A 399 -10.25 -10.21 -1.22
CA LEU A 399 -11.28 -10.97 -0.51
C LEU A 399 -12.03 -11.93 -1.46
N LYS A 400 -12.29 -11.53 -2.71
CA LYS A 400 -12.89 -12.42 -3.72
C LYS A 400 -11.99 -13.61 -4.04
N GLU A 401 -10.68 -13.41 -4.09
CA GLU A 401 -9.68 -14.47 -4.27
C GLU A 401 -9.68 -15.47 -3.09
N MET A 402 -10.12 -15.02 -1.90
CA MET A 402 -10.37 -15.86 -0.73
C MET A 402 -11.77 -16.53 -0.73
N ASP A 403 -12.46 -16.58 -1.86
CA ASP A 403 -13.81 -17.15 -2.03
C ASP A 403 -14.92 -16.44 -1.22
N VAL A 404 -14.75 -15.12 -0.96
CA VAL A 404 -15.84 -14.30 -0.41
C VAL A 404 -16.80 -13.93 -1.53
N ASP A 405 -18.09 -14.31 -1.37
CA ASP A 405 -19.15 -13.96 -2.29
C ASP A 405 -19.71 -12.56 -1.98
N PHE A 406 -19.93 -11.75 -3.02
CA PHE A 406 -20.52 -10.40 -2.91
C PHE A 406 -21.82 -10.30 -3.69
N GLN A 407 -22.93 -10.13 -2.99
CA GLN A 407 -24.25 -9.94 -3.55
C GLN A 407 -24.66 -8.46 -3.52
N LEU A 408 -24.59 -7.82 -4.68
CA LEU A 408 -24.91 -6.40 -4.86
C LEU A 408 -26.41 -6.17 -5.05
N ASN A 409 -26.85 -4.92 -4.84
CA ASN A 409 -28.26 -4.52 -4.93
C ASN A 409 -29.18 -5.32 -3.98
N ALA A 410 -28.62 -5.78 -2.86
CA ALA A 410 -29.29 -6.59 -1.84
C ALA A 410 -29.52 -5.75 -0.58
N VAL A 411 -30.73 -5.22 -0.40
CA VAL A 411 -31.08 -4.30 0.68
C VAL A 411 -31.62 -5.07 1.88
N GLY A 412 -30.83 -5.18 2.95
CA GLY A 412 -31.26 -5.78 4.21
C GLY A 412 -32.52 -5.11 4.77
N GLY A 413 -33.49 -5.89 5.21
CA GLY A 413 -34.80 -5.42 5.64
C GLY A 413 -35.80 -5.15 4.51
N LYS A 414 -35.40 -5.30 3.23
CA LYS A 414 -36.26 -5.19 2.06
C LYS A 414 -36.15 -6.40 1.14
N THR A 415 -34.93 -6.78 0.77
CA THR A 415 -34.66 -7.93 -0.10
C THR A 415 -34.65 -9.24 0.69
N PHE A 416 -34.20 -9.18 1.95
CA PHE A 416 -34.10 -10.28 2.90
C PHE A 416 -34.15 -9.75 4.34
N SER A 417 -34.48 -10.62 5.28
CA SER A 417 -34.43 -10.37 6.73
C SER A 417 -33.29 -11.15 7.39
N ILE A 418 -32.89 -10.77 8.60
CA ILE A 418 -31.92 -11.52 9.42
C ILE A 418 -32.42 -12.93 9.68
N LYS A 419 -33.72 -13.09 9.96
CA LYS A 419 -34.33 -14.39 10.20
C LYS A 419 -34.21 -15.32 8.99
N GLU A 420 -34.47 -14.83 7.77
CA GLU A 420 -34.31 -15.63 6.54
C GLU A 420 -32.86 -16.07 6.32
N LEU A 421 -31.86 -15.23 6.65
CA LEU A 421 -30.45 -15.64 6.56
C LEU A 421 -30.15 -16.79 7.52
N LEU A 422 -30.62 -16.72 8.77
CA LEU A 422 -30.44 -17.79 9.74
C LEU A 422 -31.15 -19.09 9.28
N GLU A 423 -32.36 -19.01 8.71
CA GLU A 423 -33.09 -20.14 8.14
C GLU A 423 -32.39 -20.74 6.91
N GLN A 424 -31.66 -19.94 6.12
CA GLN A 424 -30.81 -20.40 5.01
C GLN A 424 -29.51 -21.06 5.46
N GLY A 425 -29.29 -21.18 6.77
CA GLY A 425 -28.19 -21.92 7.34
C GLY A 425 -26.95 -21.09 7.65
N TYR A 426 -27.01 -19.76 7.55
CA TYR A 426 -25.95 -18.90 8.07
C TYR A 426 -25.84 -19.07 9.59
N LYS A 427 -24.65 -19.40 10.07
CA LYS A 427 -24.37 -19.66 11.48
C LYS A 427 -24.01 -18.41 12.27
N GLY A 428 -23.65 -17.35 11.57
CA GLY A 428 -23.38 -16.03 12.11
C GLY A 428 -23.76 -14.95 11.11
N VAL A 429 -24.36 -13.86 11.61
CA VAL A 429 -24.72 -12.70 10.81
C VAL A 429 -24.05 -11.46 11.40
N PHE A 430 -23.35 -10.69 10.58
CA PHE A 430 -22.73 -9.43 10.98
C PHE A 430 -23.42 -8.25 10.33
N ILE A 431 -23.85 -7.25 11.11
CA ILE A 431 -24.51 -6.03 10.66
C ILE A 431 -23.48 -4.89 10.61
N GLY A 432 -23.08 -4.49 9.41
CA GLY A 432 -22.13 -3.41 9.15
C GLY A 432 -22.66 -2.36 8.16
N VAL A 433 -23.95 -2.01 8.25
CA VAL A 433 -24.65 -1.10 7.32
C VAL A 433 -24.28 0.38 7.49
N GLY A 434 -23.44 0.71 8.47
CA GLY A 434 -22.99 2.07 8.72
C GLY A 434 -24.07 3.02 9.21
N ALA A 435 -23.81 4.35 9.13
CA ALA A 435 -24.71 5.42 9.50
C ALA A 435 -24.71 6.50 8.41
N GLY A 436 -25.45 6.25 7.33
CA GLY A 436 -25.40 7.06 6.12
C GLY A 436 -26.52 8.11 6.00
N LEU A 437 -27.49 8.17 6.93
CA LEU A 437 -28.57 9.14 6.85
C LEU A 437 -28.10 10.53 7.32
N PRO A 438 -28.09 11.56 6.44
CA PRO A 438 -27.54 12.87 6.79
C PRO A 438 -28.36 13.58 7.87
N ARG A 439 -27.67 14.39 8.67
CA ARG A 439 -28.29 15.38 9.55
C ARG A 439 -28.36 16.71 8.83
N PHE A 440 -29.44 17.45 9.11
CA PHE A 440 -29.67 18.79 8.62
C PHE A 440 -29.57 19.82 9.73
N LEU A 441 -29.50 21.09 9.36
CA LEU A 441 -29.37 22.22 10.30
C LEU A 441 -30.71 22.60 10.93
N ASN A 442 -31.82 22.24 10.27
CA ASN A 442 -33.20 22.61 10.60
C ASN A 442 -33.42 24.14 10.61
N ILE A 443 -32.93 24.81 9.58
CA ILE A 443 -33.07 26.25 9.35
C ILE A 443 -33.92 26.55 8.11
N ALA A 444 -34.44 27.76 8.01
CA ALA A 444 -35.20 28.18 6.85
C ALA A 444 -34.35 28.12 5.56
N GLY A 445 -34.99 27.75 4.45
CA GLY A 445 -34.34 27.67 3.14
C GLY A 445 -33.50 26.42 2.88
N GLU A 446 -33.43 25.47 3.81
CA GLU A 446 -32.60 24.24 3.69
C GLU A 446 -33.00 23.31 2.53
N ASN A 447 -34.25 23.47 2.02
CA ASN A 447 -34.76 22.74 0.88
C ASN A 447 -34.61 23.47 -0.48
N LEU A 448 -33.90 24.59 -0.52
CA LEU A 448 -33.67 25.32 -1.77
C LEU A 448 -32.80 24.48 -2.73
N SER A 449 -33.08 24.62 -4.03
CA SER A 449 -32.17 24.09 -5.05
C SER A 449 -30.79 24.75 -4.91
N GLY A 450 -29.73 23.95 -4.84
CA GLY A 450 -28.38 24.41 -4.51
C GLY A 450 -27.94 24.07 -3.09
N VAL A 451 -28.85 23.54 -2.24
CA VAL A 451 -28.50 23.01 -0.91
C VAL A 451 -28.44 21.49 -0.96
N PHE A 452 -27.30 20.93 -0.57
CA PHE A 452 -27.03 19.48 -0.55
C PHE A 452 -26.58 19.02 0.83
N SER A 453 -26.90 17.79 1.17
CA SER A 453 -26.12 17.09 2.20
C SER A 453 -24.76 16.69 1.63
N ALA A 454 -23.74 16.62 2.47
CA ALA A 454 -22.43 16.15 2.05
C ALA A 454 -22.48 14.70 1.51
N ASN A 455 -23.34 13.86 2.08
CA ASN A 455 -23.52 12.50 1.57
C ASN A 455 -24.05 12.49 0.15
N GLU A 456 -25.07 13.28 -0.17
CA GLU A 456 -25.56 13.39 -1.55
C GLU A 456 -24.49 13.93 -2.49
N TYR A 457 -23.86 15.05 -2.10
CA TYR A 457 -22.84 15.70 -2.92
C TYR A 457 -21.66 14.77 -3.24
N LEU A 458 -21.09 14.15 -2.21
CA LEU A 458 -19.96 13.24 -2.37
C LEU A 458 -20.33 11.92 -3.06
N THR A 459 -21.54 11.37 -2.82
CA THR A 459 -21.99 10.15 -3.52
C THR A 459 -22.12 10.40 -5.02
N ARG A 460 -22.68 11.55 -5.43
CA ARG A 460 -22.75 11.92 -6.86
C ARG A 460 -21.36 12.02 -7.49
N VAL A 461 -20.42 12.65 -6.77
CA VAL A 461 -19.05 12.86 -7.28
C VAL A 461 -18.26 11.57 -7.30
N ASN A 462 -18.27 10.80 -6.21
CA ASN A 462 -17.39 9.63 -6.05
C ASN A 462 -17.97 8.37 -6.71
N LEU A 463 -19.15 7.92 -6.28
CA LEU A 463 -19.80 6.72 -6.78
C LEU A 463 -20.38 6.96 -8.19
N GLY A 464 -21.09 8.08 -8.38
CA GLY A 464 -21.70 8.47 -9.66
C GLY A 464 -20.72 9.13 -10.63
N ARG A 465 -19.47 9.38 -10.23
CA ARG A 465 -18.41 10.03 -11.06
C ARG A 465 -18.85 11.32 -11.74
N ALA A 466 -19.63 12.15 -11.05
CA ALA A 466 -20.17 13.38 -11.60
C ALA A 466 -19.10 14.40 -12.05
N TYR A 467 -17.83 14.24 -11.62
CA TYR A 467 -16.71 15.03 -12.11
C TYR A 467 -16.37 14.75 -13.58
N ASP A 468 -16.75 13.60 -14.11
CA ASP A 468 -16.53 13.18 -15.49
C ASP A 468 -17.83 13.20 -16.33
N PHE A 469 -18.84 13.97 -15.90
CA PHE A 469 -20.06 14.21 -16.70
C PHE A 469 -19.72 15.01 -17.99
N PRO A 470 -20.24 14.63 -19.20
CA PRO A 470 -21.31 13.66 -19.47
C PRO A 470 -20.82 12.24 -19.84
N ASN A 471 -19.53 11.90 -19.66
CA ASN A 471 -19.06 10.53 -19.90
C ASN A 471 -19.69 9.52 -18.90
N PHE A 472 -20.09 10.03 -17.73
CA PHE A 472 -20.94 9.34 -16.75
C PHE A 472 -22.26 10.06 -16.59
N ASP A 473 -23.34 9.33 -16.37
CA ASP A 473 -24.72 9.82 -16.43
C ASP A 473 -25.14 10.70 -15.23
N THR A 474 -24.32 10.79 -14.19
CA THR A 474 -24.66 11.51 -12.97
C THR A 474 -24.36 13.01 -13.09
N PRO A 475 -25.38 13.90 -13.13
CA PRO A 475 -25.18 15.34 -13.13
C PRO A 475 -24.89 15.85 -11.72
N ILE A 476 -24.18 16.97 -11.64
CA ILE A 476 -23.97 17.72 -10.38
C ILE A 476 -24.05 19.23 -10.63
N ILE A 477 -24.62 19.96 -9.66
CA ILE A 477 -24.58 21.42 -9.66
C ILE A 477 -23.15 21.85 -9.31
N ARG A 478 -22.52 22.59 -10.21
CA ARG A 478 -21.19 23.18 -10.03
C ARG A 478 -21.36 24.62 -9.56
N GLY A 479 -21.30 24.82 -8.24
CA GLY A 479 -21.39 26.17 -7.65
C GLY A 479 -20.12 26.99 -7.96
N LYS A 480 -20.30 28.30 -8.04
CA LYS A 480 -19.20 29.27 -8.16
C LYS A 480 -18.79 29.83 -6.80
N LYS A 481 -19.77 30.11 -5.95
CA LYS A 481 -19.59 30.56 -4.57
C LYS A 481 -20.14 29.48 -3.65
N VAL A 482 -19.26 28.67 -3.08
CA VAL A 482 -19.67 27.47 -2.31
C VAL A 482 -19.46 27.67 -0.81
N THR A 483 -20.44 27.26 -0.03
CA THR A 483 -20.33 27.20 1.43
C THR A 483 -20.47 25.76 1.92
N VAL A 484 -19.59 25.33 2.81
CA VAL A 484 -19.60 24.00 3.42
C VAL A 484 -19.73 24.13 4.94
N TYR A 485 -20.71 23.46 5.53
CA TYR A 485 -21.02 23.57 6.96
C TYR A 485 -20.52 22.37 7.73
N GLY A 486 -19.51 22.59 8.58
CA GLY A 486 -18.91 21.55 9.41
C GLY A 486 -17.39 21.67 9.50
N GLY A 487 -16.76 20.91 10.41
CA GLY A 487 -15.31 20.95 10.63
C GLY A 487 -14.66 19.56 10.63
N GLY A 488 -15.37 18.51 10.18
CA GLY A 488 -14.87 17.15 10.08
C GLY A 488 -14.22 16.83 8.72
N ASN A 489 -13.65 15.63 8.58
CA ASN A 489 -13.04 15.19 7.32
C ASN A 489 -13.99 15.27 6.12
N VAL A 490 -15.30 15.01 6.34
CA VAL A 490 -16.34 15.11 5.30
C VAL A 490 -16.49 16.54 4.78
N ALA A 491 -16.34 17.55 5.67
CA ALA A 491 -16.38 18.95 5.26
C ALA A 491 -15.15 19.34 4.43
N MET A 492 -13.95 18.87 4.83
CA MET A 492 -12.73 19.06 4.03
C MET A 492 -12.86 18.40 2.67
N ASP A 493 -13.38 17.17 2.63
CA ASP A 493 -13.62 16.42 1.38
C ASP A 493 -14.58 17.15 0.45
N ALA A 494 -15.71 17.67 0.97
CA ALA A 494 -16.68 18.40 0.18
C ALA A 494 -16.13 19.73 -0.35
N ALA A 495 -15.42 20.50 0.49
CA ALA A 495 -14.83 21.77 0.10
C ALA A 495 -13.76 21.62 -0.99
N ARG A 496 -12.84 20.67 -0.80
CA ARG A 496 -11.78 20.37 -1.77
C ARG A 496 -12.34 19.79 -3.08
N THR A 497 -13.45 19.05 -2.99
CA THR A 497 -14.19 18.58 -4.16
C THR A 497 -14.81 19.73 -4.94
N ALA A 498 -15.41 20.70 -4.25
CA ALA A 498 -16.03 21.88 -4.88
C ALA A 498 -15.01 22.72 -5.67
N LEU A 499 -13.80 22.93 -5.13
CA LEU A 499 -12.71 23.58 -5.86
C LEU A 499 -12.38 22.85 -7.17
N ARG A 500 -12.22 21.50 -7.10
CA ARG A 500 -11.92 20.65 -8.28
C ARG A 500 -13.02 20.66 -9.33
N LEU A 501 -14.26 20.90 -8.93
CA LEU A 501 -15.40 21.06 -9.84
C LEU A 501 -15.51 22.48 -10.44
N GLY A 502 -14.60 23.39 -10.06
CA GLY A 502 -14.47 24.72 -10.65
C GLY A 502 -15.18 25.84 -9.88
N ALA A 503 -15.31 25.73 -8.57
CA ALA A 503 -15.74 26.82 -7.73
C ALA A 503 -14.68 27.95 -7.69
N ASP A 504 -15.14 29.21 -7.76
CA ASP A 504 -14.27 30.39 -7.70
C ASP A 504 -13.89 30.69 -6.24
N THR A 505 -14.82 30.48 -5.30
CA THR A 505 -14.61 30.63 -3.86
C THR A 505 -15.29 29.50 -3.09
N VAL A 506 -14.61 28.97 -2.09
CA VAL A 506 -15.15 27.94 -1.18
C VAL A 506 -14.90 28.34 0.27
N HIS A 507 -15.97 28.46 1.06
CA HIS A 507 -15.91 28.77 2.48
C HIS A 507 -16.31 27.55 3.30
N ILE A 508 -15.51 27.19 4.31
CA ILE A 508 -15.92 26.26 5.38
C ILE A 508 -16.44 27.08 6.53
N VAL A 509 -17.75 27.02 6.77
CA VAL A 509 -18.41 27.70 7.90
C VAL A 509 -18.41 26.77 9.12
N TYR A 510 -17.72 27.20 10.18
CA TYR A 510 -17.57 26.41 11.38
C TYR A 510 -17.79 27.22 12.65
N ARG A 511 -18.64 26.70 13.55
CA ARG A 511 -19.09 27.40 14.75
C ARG A 511 -18.04 27.53 15.86
N ARG A 512 -16.87 26.93 15.74
CA ARG A 512 -15.72 27.03 16.66
C ARG A 512 -14.48 27.51 15.90
N THR A 513 -13.32 27.48 16.56
CA THR A 513 -12.04 27.82 15.96
C THR A 513 -11.50 26.68 15.08
N GLN A 514 -10.56 26.99 14.20
CA GLN A 514 -9.91 26.00 13.34
C GLN A 514 -9.21 24.89 14.15
N ASP A 515 -8.54 25.23 15.25
CA ASP A 515 -7.88 24.26 16.13
C ASP A 515 -8.85 23.28 16.81
N ALA A 516 -10.14 23.64 16.90
CA ALA A 516 -11.20 22.76 17.43
C ALA A 516 -11.85 21.87 16.36
N MET A 517 -11.42 21.93 15.13
CA MET A 517 -11.92 21.07 14.05
C MET A 517 -11.52 19.62 14.28
N PRO A 518 -12.46 18.65 14.17
CA PRO A 518 -12.15 17.23 14.34
C PRO A 518 -11.56 16.57 13.07
N ALA A 519 -11.38 17.30 11.98
CA ALA A 519 -10.72 16.80 10.78
C ALA A 519 -9.24 16.52 11.04
N ARG A 520 -8.63 15.64 10.24
CA ARG A 520 -7.20 15.43 10.25
C ARG A 520 -6.45 16.73 9.94
N GLN A 521 -5.38 16.98 10.69
CA GLN A 521 -4.59 18.20 10.50
C GLN A 521 -4.06 18.35 9.07
N GLU A 522 -3.58 17.26 8.48
CA GLU A 522 -3.11 17.22 7.09
C GLU A 522 -4.20 17.61 6.08
N GLU A 523 -5.48 17.24 6.33
CA GLU A 523 -6.60 17.59 5.46
C GLU A 523 -7.01 19.06 5.59
N ILE A 524 -6.90 19.64 6.80
CA ILE A 524 -7.10 21.08 7.04
C ILE A 524 -6.01 21.88 6.31
N GLU A 525 -4.76 21.48 6.47
CA GLU A 525 -3.61 22.11 5.79
C GLU A 525 -3.78 22.08 4.27
N HIS A 526 -4.10 20.90 3.72
CA HIS A 526 -4.35 20.76 2.28
C HIS A 526 -5.52 21.63 1.79
N ALA A 527 -6.61 21.74 2.56
CA ALA A 527 -7.74 22.60 2.20
C ALA A 527 -7.33 24.07 2.13
N VAL A 528 -6.58 24.55 3.13
CA VAL A 528 -6.07 25.94 3.17
C VAL A 528 -5.09 26.21 2.02
N GLU A 529 -4.14 25.29 1.77
CA GLU A 529 -3.18 25.39 0.65
C GLU A 529 -3.89 25.44 -0.72
N GLU A 530 -5.01 24.73 -0.86
CA GLU A 530 -5.84 24.69 -2.06
C GLU A 530 -6.73 25.94 -2.23
N GLY A 531 -6.76 26.84 -1.24
CA GLY A 531 -7.49 28.12 -1.32
C GLY A 531 -8.86 28.11 -0.65
N VAL A 532 -9.19 27.09 0.16
CA VAL A 532 -10.42 27.09 0.99
C VAL A 532 -10.32 28.15 2.08
N ILE A 533 -11.36 28.96 2.22
CA ILE A 533 -11.46 30.02 3.22
C ILE A 533 -12.13 29.46 4.50
N MET A 534 -11.44 29.58 5.64
CA MET A 534 -11.96 29.13 6.92
C MET A 534 -12.78 30.22 7.61
N GLU A 535 -14.12 30.17 7.47
CA GLU A 535 -15.07 31.05 8.13
C GLU A 535 -15.41 30.48 9.53
N CYS A 536 -14.48 30.65 10.47
CA CYS A 536 -14.60 30.16 11.83
C CYS A 536 -15.45 31.11 12.70
N LEU A 537 -15.96 30.59 13.83
CA LEU A 537 -16.83 31.31 14.75
C LEU A 537 -18.05 31.90 14.03
N ALA A 538 -18.66 31.10 13.14
CA ALA A 538 -19.87 31.46 12.41
C ALA A 538 -20.84 30.26 12.36
N ALA A 539 -22.13 30.56 12.45
CA ALA A 539 -23.20 29.56 12.36
C ALA A 539 -24.31 30.04 11.41
N PRO A 540 -24.86 29.18 10.55
CA PRO A 540 -25.94 29.56 9.64
C PRO A 540 -27.26 29.71 10.38
N LEU A 541 -28.04 30.75 10.03
CA LEU A 541 -29.38 31.01 10.52
C LEU A 541 -30.45 30.71 9.48
N GLU A 542 -30.20 31.05 8.21
CA GLU A 542 -31.16 30.96 7.12
C GLU A 542 -30.44 30.89 5.77
N PHE A 543 -30.94 30.06 4.86
CA PHE A 543 -30.59 30.13 3.44
C PHE A 543 -31.62 31.00 2.70
N ARG A 544 -31.14 31.87 1.83
CA ARG A 544 -31.98 32.84 1.09
C ARG A 544 -31.97 32.53 -0.40
N ALA A 545 -33.17 32.59 -0.98
CA ALA A 545 -33.31 32.39 -2.41
C ALA A 545 -32.91 33.66 -3.17
N ASN A 546 -32.31 33.46 -4.35
CA ASN A 546 -32.15 34.52 -5.35
C ASN A 546 -33.45 34.77 -6.14
N GLU A 547 -33.43 35.66 -7.12
CA GLU A 547 -34.59 36.00 -7.95
C GLU A 547 -35.16 34.82 -8.74
N GLN A 548 -34.33 33.78 -9.01
CA GLN A 548 -34.73 32.55 -9.71
C GLN A 548 -35.32 31.49 -8.77
N GLY A 549 -35.39 31.74 -7.46
CA GLY A 549 -35.88 30.81 -6.47
C GLY A 549 -34.89 29.70 -6.08
N THR A 550 -33.63 29.78 -6.51
CA THR A 550 -32.52 28.91 -6.09
C THR A 550 -31.70 29.57 -4.99
N LEU A 551 -30.79 28.86 -4.36
CA LEU A 551 -29.88 29.41 -3.34
C LEU A 551 -29.10 30.63 -3.91
N GLY A 552 -29.06 31.72 -3.16
CA GLY A 552 -28.34 32.94 -3.51
C GLY A 552 -27.46 33.49 -2.38
N ALA A 553 -27.82 33.24 -1.15
CA ALA A 553 -27.03 33.66 0.00
C ALA A 553 -27.33 32.84 1.25
N VAL A 554 -26.46 32.93 2.26
CA VAL A 554 -26.69 32.45 3.62
C VAL A 554 -26.57 33.60 4.62
N TYR A 555 -27.45 33.64 5.56
CA TYR A 555 -27.40 34.56 6.69
C TYR A 555 -26.71 33.89 7.87
N LEU A 556 -25.60 34.48 8.34
CA LEU A 556 -24.71 33.91 9.35
C LEU A 556 -24.74 34.71 10.64
N GLN A 557 -24.64 34.01 11.77
CA GLN A 557 -24.45 34.56 13.11
C GLN A 557 -22.98 34.45 13.51
N ARG A 558 -22.35 35.53 13.96
CA ARG A 558 -21.04 35.50 14.61
C ARG A 558 -21.15 34.82 15.98
N MET A 559 -20.13 34.02 16.29
CA MET A 559 -20.07 33.24 17.52
C MET A 559 -18.83 33.61 18.32
N GLU A 560 -18.88 33.40 19.62
CA GLU A 560 -17.73 33.41 20.54
C GLU A 560 -17.63 32.07 21.29
N LEU A 561 -16.49 31.83 21.92
CA LEU A 561 -16.29 30.61 22.71
C LEU A 561 -16.60 30.89 24.19
N GLY A 562 -17.68 30.33 24.68
CA GLY A 562 -18.08 30.31 26.10
C GLY A 562 -17.31 29.27 26.92
N GLU A 563 -17.88 28.83 28.04
CA GLU A 563 -17.31 27.82 28.93
C GLU A 563 -17.24 26.43 28.27
N PRO A 564 -16.29 25.57 28.70
CA PRO A 564 -16.20 24.18 28.22
C PRO A 564 -17.47 23.39 28.54
N ASP A 565 -17.87 22.51 27.62
CA ASP A 565 -18.91 21.50 27.84
C ASP A 565 -18.34 20.25 28.56
N ASP A 566 -19.19 19.25 28.82
CA ASP A 566 -18.83 18.01 29.52
C ASP A 566 -17.72 17.21 28.79
N SER A 567 -17.48 17.48 27.50
CA SER A 567 -16.40 16.91 26.72
C SER A 567 -15.08 17.71 26.78
N GLY A 568 -15.06 18.80 27.52
CA GLY A 568 -13.94 19.74 27.63
C GLY A 568 -13.82 20.70 26.43
N ARG A 569 -14.77 20.71 25.51
CA ARG A 569 -14.78 21.61 24.35
C ARG A 569 -15.58 22.89 24.69
N ARG A 570 -15.00 24.06 24.41
CA ARG A 570 -15.69 25.34 24.62
C ARG A 570 -16.96 25.44 23.76
N ARG A 571 -18.08 25.85 24.38
CA ARG A 571 -19.36 25.98 23.69
C ARG A 571 -19.35 27.21 22.79
N PRO A 572 -19.82 27.11 21.53
CA PRO A 572 -20.07 28.31 20.72
C PRO A 572 -21.31 29.03 21.20
N VAL A 573 -21.20 30.33 21.48
CA VAL A 573 -22.25 31.22 21.95
C VAL A 573 -22.48 32.32 20.92
N PRO A 574 -23.74 32.64 20.52
CA PRO A 574 -23.99 33.70 19.56
C PRO A 574 -23.69 35.08 20.18
N ILE A 575 -23.08 35.96 19.39
CA ILE A 575 -22.91 37.38 19.77
C ILE A 575 -24.14 38.12 19.28
N GLU A 576 -24.96 38.60 20.21
CA GLU A 576 -26.24 39.26 19.88
C GLU A 576 -26.06 40.45 18.91
N GLY A 577 -26.84 40.46 17.83
CA GLY A 577 -26.83 41.51 16.82
C GLY A 577 -25.71 41.43 15.80
N GLU A 578 -24.72 40.56 15.98
CA GLU A 578 -23.64 40.38 15.01
C GLU A 578 -23.99 39.31 13.95
N THR A 579 -24.74 39.72 12.96
CA THR A 579 -25.13 38.89 11.84
C THR A 579 -24.65 39.49 10.51
N TYR A 580 -24.42 38.65 9.51
CA TYR A 580 -23.99 39.09 8.18
C TYR A 580 -24.46 38.12 7.11
N GLU A 581 -24.48 38.57 5.87
CA GLU A 581 -24.83 37.79 4.71
C GLU A 581 -23.57 37.39 3.93
N LEU A 582 -23.53 36.14 3.50
CA LEU A 582 -22.49 35.60 2.61
C LEU A 582 -23.16 35.07 1.34
N GLU A 583 -22.78 35.62 0.20
CA GLU A 583 -23.25 35.13 -1.11
C GLU A 583 -22.82 33.69 -1.32
N THR A 584 -23.76 32.85 -1.72
CA THR A 584 -23.50 31.43 -2.03
C THR A 584 -24.54 30.89 -3.00
N ASP A 585 -24.12 30.15 -3.99
CA ASP A 585 -24.99 29.49 -4.98
C ASP A 585 -25.01 27.96 -4.81
N LEU A 586 -24.13 27.43 -3.94
CA LEU A 586 -24.09 26.03 -3.54
C LEU A 586 -23.76 25.91 -2.04
N ALA A 587 -24.57 25.20 -1.29
CA ALA A 587 -24.36 24.90 0.11
C ALA A 587 -24.25 23.38 0.34
N VAL A 588 -23.23 22.96 1.08
CA VAL A 588 -23.02 21.54 1.42
C VAL A 588 -23.03 21.35 2.93
N ILE A 589 -24.02 20.61 3.45
CA ILE A 589 -24.23 20.39 4.87
C ILE A 589 -23.48 19.13 5.33
N ALA A 590 -22.40 19.30 6.12
CA ALA A 590 -21.51 18.26 6.61
C ALA A 590 -21.49 18.18 8.15
N VAL A 591 -22.66 18.21 8.79
CA VAL A 591 -22.83 18.27 10.26
C VAL A 591 -23.04 16.89 10.90
N GLY A 592 -22.68 15.83 10.20
CA GLY A 592 -22.73 14.45 10.65
C GLY A 592 -23.94 13.67 10.11
N THR A 593 -23.99 12.41 10.51
CA THR A 593 -24.98 11.44 10.05
C THR A 593 -25.63 10.70 11.22
N ARG A 594 -26.62 9.86 10.92
CA ARG A 594 -27.29 8.97 11.86
C ARG A 594 -27.58 7.62 11.21
N SER A 595 -27.97 6.61 11.99
CA SER A 595 -28.36 5.29 11.50
C SER A 595 -29.46 5.38 10.45
N ASN A 596 -29.38 4.54 9.41
CA ASN A 596 -30.44 4.38 8.43
C ASN A 596 -31.51 3.41 8.99
N PRO A 597 -32.81 3.80 9.04
CA PRO A 597 -33.85 2.98 9.65
C PRO A 597 -34.27 1.76 8.80
N VAL A 598 -33.90 1.67 7.54
CA VAL A 598 -34.40 0.66 6.58
C VAL A 598 -34.29 -0.79 7.08
N LEU A 599 -33.13 -1.17 7.63
CA LEU A 599 -32.97 -2.50 8.25
C LEU A 599 -33.66 -2.53 9.62
N LEU A 600 -33.44 -1.50 10.44
CA LEU A 600 -33.85 -1.49 11.84
C LEU A 600 -35.37 -1.52 12.05
N GLU A 601 -36.13 -0.87 11.19
CA GLU A 601 -37.61 -0.88 11.22
C GLU A 601 -38.19 -2.26 10.90
N ASN A 602 -37.46 -3.11 10.17
CA ASN A 602 -37.88 -4.45 9.77
C ASN A 602 -37.34 -5.56 10.69
N GLU A 603 -36.52 -5.21 11.68
CA GLU A 603 -35.91 -6.13 12.65
C GLU A 603 -36.21 -5.66 14.10
N PRO A 604 -37.47 -5.77 14.56
CA PRO A 604 -37.90 -5.22 15.85
C PRO A 604 -37.28 -5.92 17.07
N GLU A 605 -36.64 -7.09 16.88
CA GLU A 605 -35.91 -7.81 17.93
C GLU A 605 -34.54 -7.18 18.27
N LEU A 606 -34.02 -6.33 17.37
CA LEU A 606 -32.79 -5.57 17.63
C LEU A 606 -33.04 -4.45 18.64
N LYS A 607 -32.33 -4.48 19.75
CA LYS A 607 -32.37 -3.38 20.73
C LYS A 607 -31.57 -2.20 20.22
N LEU A 608 -32.18 -1.02 20.33
CA LEU A 608 -31.57 0.25 19.94
C LEU A 608 -31.40 1.16 21.14
N ASN A 609 -30.32 1.91 21.18
CA ASN A 609 -30.11 2.95 22.18
C ASN A 609 -30.97 4.20 21.88
N LYS A 610 -30.97 5.17 22.78
CA LYS A 610 -31.76 6.42 22.67
C LYS A 610 -31.45 7.27 21.43
N TRP A 611 -30.37 6.99 20.73
CA TRP A 611 -29.96 7.67 19.48
C TRP A 611 -30.28 6.87 18.21
N GLY A 612 -30.87 5.67 18.35
CA GLY A 612 -31.24 4.78 17.24
C GLY A 612 -30.08 3.96 16.67
N TYR A 613 -29.04 3.72 17.44
CA TYR A 613 -27.94 2.79 17.09
C TYR A 613 -28.16 1.44 17.77
N ILE A 614 -27.66 0.37 17.14
CA ILE A 614 -27.77 -1.00 17.68
C ILE A 614 -26.98 -1.11 18.98
N GLU A 615 -27.61 -1.65 20.02
CA GLU A 615 -26.93 -2.04 21.26
C GLU A 615 -26.24 -3.38 21.08
N VAL A 616 -24.99 -3.47 21.47
CA VAL A 616 -24.19 -4.68 21.44
C VAL A 616 -23.46 -4.91 22.75
N ASP A 617 -23.11 -6.13 23.02
CA ASP A 617 -22.15 -6.46 24.06
C ASP A 617 -20.77 -5.89 23.69
N GLU A 618 -20.15 -5.14 24.59
CA GLU A 618 -18.91 -4.42 24.31
C GLU A 618 -17.69 -5.34 24.08
N GLU A 619 -17.70 -6.56 24.60
CA GLU A 619 -16.59 -7.50 24.46
C GLU A 619 -16.71 -8.35 23.19
N THR A 620 -17.90 -8.73 22.81
CA THR A 620 -18.16 -9.68 21.72
C THR A 620 -18.73 -9.04 20.45
N GLY A 621 -19.36 -7.87 20.55
CA GLY A 621 -20.10 -7.26 19.46
C GLY A 621 -21.45 -7.93 19.16
N GLU A 622 -21.91 -8.88 20.00
CA GLU A 622 -23.19 -9.57 19.82
C GLU A 622 -24.36 -8.64 20.14
N THR A 623 -25.41 -8.73 19.35
CA THR A 623 -26.65 -7.95 19.52
C THR A 623 -27.61 -8.64 20.48
N SER A 624 -28.84 -8.12 20.61
CA SER A 624 -29.93 -8.79 21.33
C SER A 624 -30.42 -10.10 20.67
N ILE A 625 -30.05 -10.37 19.42
CA ILE A 625 -30.39 -11.59 18.68
C ILE A 625 -29.19 -12.54 18.72
N PRO A 626 -29.34 -13.79 19.20
CA PRO A 626 -28.25 -14.75 19.28
C PRO A 626 -27.59 -15.01 17.92
N ASN A 627 -26.25 -15.09 17.89
CA ASN A 627 -25.41 -15.26 16.68
C ASN A 627 -25.52 -14.11 15.65
N VAL A 628 -26.10 -12.98 16.04
CA VAL A 628 -26.15 -11.75 15.26
C VAL A 628 -25.26 -10.71 15.93
N TYR A 629 -24.31 -10.18 15.17
CA TYR A 629 -23.30 -9.22 15.62
C TYR A 629 -23.44 -7.91 14.89
N ALA A 630 -22.97 -6.83 15.46
CA ALA A 630 -22.93 -5.55 14.78
C ALA A 630 -21.66 -4.77 15.12
N GLY A 631 -21.23 -3.90 14.20
CA GLY A 631 -20.05 -3.06 14.42
C GLY A 631 -19.89 -1.93 13.40
N GLY A 632 -19.04 -0.97 13.74
CA GLY A 632 -18.87 0.27 12.99
C GLY A 632 -19.95 1.31 13.31
N ASP A 633 -20.21 2.21 12.38
CA ASP A 633 -21.03 3.40 12.62
C ASP A 633 -22.50 3.09 12.98
N ILE A 634 -22.99 1.90 12.67
CA ILE A 634 -24.34 1.47 13.07
C ILE A 634 -24.47 1.23 14.59
N VAL A 635 -23.34 1.08 15.27
CA VAL A 635 -23.25 0.90 16.73
C VAL A 635 -22.77 2.18 17.42
N THR A 636 -21.69 2.79 16.93
CA THR A 636 -21.00 3.90 17.60
C THR A 636 -21.41 5.28 17.12
N GLY A 637 -22.16 5.38 16.03
CA GLY A 637 -22.29 6.60 15.24
C GLY A 637 -21.07 6.83 14.35
N ALA A 638 -21.03 7.95 13.65
CA ALA A 638 -19.94 8.26 12.72
C ALA A 638 -18.58 8.25 13.41
N ALA A 639 -17.71 7.34 12.95
CA ALA A 639 -16.36 7.12 13.49
C ALA A 639 -15.33 7.08 12.35
N THR A 640 -14.21 6.43 12.56
CA THR A 640 -13.15 6.27 11.55
C THR A 640 -13.17 4.88 10.93
N VAL A 641 -12.61 4.75 9.72
CA VAL A 641 -12.48 3.47 9.03
C VAL A 641 -11.86 2.40 9.94
N ILE A 642 -10.75 2.72 10.59
CA ILE A 642 -10.02 1.76 11.43
C ILE A 642 -10.77 1.39 12.72
N LEU A 643 -11.56 2.29 13.30
CA LEU A 643 -12.43 1.98 14.45
C LEU A 643 -13.54 1.01 14.04
N ALA A 644 -14.15 1.23 12.86
CA ALA A 644 -15.12 0.29 12.31
C ALA A 644 -14.50 -1.09 12.04
N MET A 645 -13.27 -1.13 11.53
CA MET A 645 -12.50 -2.39 11.35
C MET A 645 -12.21 -3.08 12.69
N GLY A 646 -11.83 -2.32 13.72
CA GLY A 646 -11.61 -2.84 15.07
C GLY A 646 -12.85 -3.51 15.66
N ALA A 647 -14.03 -2.88 15.50
CA ALA A 647 -15.30 -3.46 15.90
C ALA A 647 -15.63 -4.75 15.12
N GLY A 648 -15.41 -4.75 13.79
CA GLY A 648 -15.58 -5.94 12.96
C GLY A 648 -14.63 -7.07 13.36
N ARG A 649 -13.36 -6.77 13.63
CA ARG A 649 -12.38 -7.76 14.10
C ARG A 649 -12.76 -8.40 15.44
N LYS A 650 -13.28 -7.59 16.38
CA LYS A 650 -13.77 -8.08 17.67
C LYS A 650 -14.91 -9.10 17.47
N ALA A 651 -15.93 -8.73 16.70
CA ALA A 651 -17.05 -9.61 16.38
C ALA A 651 -16.60 -10.88 15.66
N ALA A 652 -15.68 -10.76 14.68
CA ALA A 652 -15.15 -11.89 13.93
C ALA A 652 -14.40 -12.91 14.82
N LYS A 653 -13.64 -12.43 15.80
CA LYS A 653 -12.97 -13.32 16.79
C LYS A 653 -13.99 -14.16 17.57
N GLU A 654 -15.06 -13.54 18.07
CA GLU A 654 -16.11 -14.25 18.80
C GLU A 654 -16.89 -15.22 17.89
N MET A 655 -17.21 -14.79 16.65
CA MET A 655 -17.84 -15.67 15.66
C MET A 655 -16.97 -16.88 15.37
N ALA A 656 -15.66 -16.71 15.15
CA ALA A 656 -14.73 -17.80 14.89
C ALA A 656 -14.66 -18.78 16.07
N ARG A 657 -14.59 -18.26 17.29
CA ARG A 657 -14.60 -19.07 18.53
C ARG A 657 -15.87 -19.95 18.62
N ARG A 658 -17.04 -19.39 18.34
CA ARG A 658 -18.31 -20.15 18.39
C ARG A 658 -18.45 -21.16 17.26
N LEU A 659 -17.89 -20.86 16.09
CA LEU A 659 -17.90 -21.78 14.94
C LEU A 659 -16.77 -22.82 14.99
N GLY A 660 -15.88 -22.76 15.99
CA GLY A 660 -14.75 -23.68 16.12
C GLY A 660 -13.77 -23.57 14.94
N CYS A 661 -13.44 -22.32 14.54
CA CYS A 661 -12.48 -22.03 13.48
C CYS A 661 -11.45 -20.95 13.90
N GLU A 662 -11.01 -21.01 15.16
CA GLU A 662 -9.97 -20.14 15.72
C GLU A 662 -8.58 -20.38 15.10
#